data_73e3259db448275a149bc07ec493d840
#
_entry.id   73e3259db448275a149bc07ec493d840
#
_cell.length_a   1.000
_cell.length_b   1.000
_cell.length_c   1.000
_cell.angle_alpha   90.00
_cell.angle_beta   90.00
_cell.angle_gamma   90.00
#
_symmetry.space_group_name_H-M   'P 1'
#
loop_
_entity.id
_entity.type
_entity.pdbx_description
1 polymer ?
#
loop_
_entity_poly.entity_id
_entity_poly.type
_entity_poly.pdbx_seq_one_letter_code
_entity_poly.pdbx_strand_id
1 'polypeptide(L)'
;MNRFEVVRWFARSLPWRMASLAALCVLAEAGIAKAPLQAQDFPAVGQASRTTQTLAGLRAPVGVYRDTLGIPHIYAKSAEDAYFALGYVHATDRLFEMEVFRRRASGTLAEVFGKASLDDDIFVRQIGIRRSAEAEWKSPRLDGRIRSELEAYCAGVNARLGELQKSGGSKLPAVFQQLGFTPAPWTPVDALAFPKYMGWDQSGTDTDVWMGMLVEKLGLETVNELFPLDRPYELPTIPGWGAVNKPLGQGVSPAPGSAGVSPALRLPPDFDQAALDLHRRFVSGRYGSKFALGSNNWVIDGIKSATGKPILASDPHLGFSLPSIWYTAHLVAPGLNITGVTFAGFPYTVIGHNDRIAWGLTDMQADAVDYFIEKTDAQHPHQYFYKGAWRALERILEEVPVRGEKPVPQEIESTIHGPLVTTHGVKLALAWTGLGPTFEVIAFQRLNTARGLADYQAALKDLAVPALNVIYADLDGNIAIAPHGALPIRKRGLGRWPVDGSSGDYDWAGTIPDEQLPFALNPTKHFLASANGRPAPVGYPYYLGWMWDPSYRTRRIHELLSKHDHITVEDMEAFQMDAHDSAAEAFVPVLLAAYDRQPFGDEQVRRAIDELRHWNFEATPQSVAERIWAEVRALPT
;
A
#
# COMPACT_ATOMS: atom_id res chain seq x y z
N MET A 1 -11.92 -33.97 17.97
CA MET A 1 -11.78 -33.74 16.50
C MET A 1 -10.33 -33.97 16.13
N ASN A 2 -10.08 -34.80 15.11
CA ASN A 2 -8.74 -35.23 14.70
C ASN A 2 -8.10 -34.10 13.85
N ARG A 3 -6.78 -33.90 13.96
CA ARG A 3 -6.02 -32.85 13.23
C ARG A 3 -6.34 -32.76 11.73
N PHE A 4 -6.80 -33.84 11.11
CA PHE A 4 -7.21 -33.90 9.70
C PHE A 4 -8.59 -33.29 9.41
N GLU A 5 -9.48 -33.20 10.37
CA GLU A 5 -10.80 -32.57 10.16
C GLU A 5 -10.73 -31.04 10.29
N VAL A 6 -9.84 -30.52 11.09
CA VAL A 6 -9.58 -29.08 11.22
C VAL A 6 -9.00 -28.53 9.91
N VAL A 7 -8.08 -29.27 9.29
CA VAL A 7 -7.48 -28.87 7.99
C VAL A 7 -8.51 -28.93 6.85
N ARG A 8 -9.42 -29.90 6.83
CA ARG A 8 -10.50 -29.99 5.85
C ARG A 8 -11.58 -28.93 6.03
N TRP A 9 -11.84 -28.51 7.25
CA TRP A 9 -12.75 -27.40 7.55
C TRP A 9 -12.15 -26.06 7.10
N PHE A 10 -10.85 -25.84 7.35
CA PHE A 10 -10.12 -24.67 6.87
C PHE A 10 -10.10 -24.54 5.33
N ALA A 11 -9.98 -25.66 4.61
CA ALA A 11 -9.93 -25.65 3.15
C ALA A 11 -11.28 -25.34 2.49
N ARG A 12 -12.41 -25.50 3.20
CA ARG A 12 -13.76 -25.23 2.67
C ARG A 12 -14.29 -23.83 2.96
N SER A 13 -13.62 -23.06 3.82
CA SER A 13 -14.05 -21.73 4.26
C SER A 13 -13.21 -20.57 3.73
N LEU A 14 -12.34 -20.79 2.74
CA LEU A 14 -11.51 -19.71 2.16
C LEU A 14 -12.26 -19.00 1.01
N PRO A 15 -12.59 -17.73 1.15
CA PRO A 15 -13.03 -16.93 0.01
C PRO A 15 -11.83 -16.53 -0.87
N TRP A 16 -12.09 -16.47 -2.12
CA TRP A 16 -11.34 -16.37 -3.37
C TRP A 16 -10.12 -15.42 -3.48
N ARG A 17 -9.92 -14.48 -2.56
CA ARG A 17 -8.81 -13.51 -2.63
C ARG A 17 -7.44 -14.01 -2.14
N MET A 18 -7.36 -15.19 -1.54
CA MET A 18 -6.10 -15.81 -1.10
C MET A 18 -5.65 -17.00 -1.97
N ALA A 19 -6.39 -17.35 -3.01
CA ALA A 19 -6.00 -18.45 -3.90
C ALA A 19 -4.65 -18.19 -4.59
N SER A 20 -4.29 -16.93 -4.83
CA SER A 20 -3.03 -16.56 -5.48
C SER A 20 -1.80 -16.72 -4.58
N LEU A 21 -1.93 -16.51 -3.26
CA LEU A 21 -0.85 -16.79 -2.29
C LEU A 21 -0.89 -18.24 -1.78
N ALA A 22 -2.09 -18.83 -1.63
CA ALA A 22 -2.24 -20.23 -1.27
C ALA A 22 -1.76 -21.18 -2.38
N ALA A 23 -1.82 -20.78 -3.65
CA ALA A 23 -1.24 -21.56 -4.74
C ALA A 23 0.29 -21.70 -4.62
N LEU A 24 0.99 -20.70 -4.08
CA LEU A 24 2.42 -20.79 -3.75
C LEU A 24 2.69 -21.69 -2.53
N CYS A 25 1.81 -21.70 -1.53
CA CYS A 25 1.93 -22.57 -0.35
C CYS A 25 1.47 -24.01 -0.64
N VAL A 26 0.45 -24.23 -1.49
CA VAL A 26 -0.06 -25.57 -1.84
C VAL A 26 0.91 -26.31 -2.77
N LEU A 27 1.72 -25.61 -3.58
CA LEU A 27 2.82 -26.24 -4.32
C LEU A 27 3.93 -26.78 -3.40
N ALA A 28 4.08 -26.25 -2.20
CA ALA A 28 5.00 -26.77 -1.18
C ALA A 28 4.46 -28.05 -0.48
N GLU A 29 3.15 -28.27 -0.42
CA GLU A 29 2.54 -29.45 0.20
C GLU A 29 2.30 -30.62 -0.77
N ALA A 30 2.26 -30.40 -2.06
CA ALA A 30 2.06 -31.43 -3.07
C ALA A 30 3.38 -32.10 -3.50
N GLY A 31 4.05 -32.77 -2.58
CA GLY A 31 4.99 -33.83 -2.92
C GLY A 31 6.47 -33.45 -3.15
N ILE A 32 6.90 -32.21 -2.87
CA ILE A 32 8.33 -31.81 -2.95
C ILE A 32 9.04 -31.87 -1.57
N ALA A 33 8.32 -32.14 -0.52
CA ALA A 33 8.84 -32.12 0.86
C ALA A 33 9.53 -33.43 1.29
N LYS A 34 10.46 -33.97 0.52
CA LYS A 34 11.37 -35.04 0.99
C LYS A 34 12.78 -35.03 0.40
N ALA A 35 13.20 -33.97 -0.27
CA ALA A 35 14.64 -33.76 -0.43
C ALA A 35 15.10 -32.87 0.72
N PRO A 36 16.06 -33.29 1.55
CA PRO A 36 16.67 -32.36 2.47
C PRO A 36 17.24 -31.21 1.63
N LEU A 37 16.85 -29.97 1.90
CA LEU A 37 17.57 -28.79 1.45
C LEU A 37 19.00 -28.99 1.95
N GLN A 38 19.86 -29.51 1.09
CA GLN A 38 21.30 -29.38 1.30
C GLN A 38 21.52 -27.87 1.37
N ALA A 39 21.99 -27.40 2.49
CA ALA A 39 22.51 -26.06 2.62
C ALA A 39 23.50 -25.91 1.45
N GLN A 40 23.11 -25.10 0.45
CA GLN A 40 24.10 -24.69 -0.57
C GLN A 40 25.15 -23.94 0.23
N ASP A 41 26.37 -24.45 0.22
CA ASP A 41 27.52 -23.76 0.75
C ASP A 41 27.60 -22.38 0.06
N PHE A 42 27.17 -21.35 0.77
CA PHE A 42 27.44 -19.99 0.34
C PHE A 42 28.96 -19.83 0.33
N PRO A 43 29.56 -19.38 -0.78
CA PRO A 43 31.01 -19.21 -0.82
C PRO A 43 31.45 -18.33 0.36
N ALA A 44 32.44 -18.78 1.08
CA ALA A 44 33.00 -18.06 2.21
C ALA A 44 33.32 -16.62 1.78
N VAL A 45 32.90 -15.67 2.60
CA VAL A 45 33.21 -14.24 2.45
C VAL A 45 34.71 -14.09 2.33
N GLY A 46 35.25 -13.81 1.12
CA GLY A 46 36.67 -13.63 0.96
C GLY A 46 37.21 -13.57 -0.48
N GLN A 47 36.47 -14.01 -1.47
CA GLN A 47 36.92 -13.84 -2.87
C GLN A 47 35.77 -13.29 -3.72
N ALA A 48 35.84 -11.97 -4.00
CA ALA A 48 34.97 -11.35 -4.98
C ALA A 48 35.20 -11.98 -6.36
N SER A 49 34.25 -12.81 -6.80
CA SER A 49 34.28 -13.33 -8.18
C SER A 49 33.95 -12.18 -9.13
N ARG A 50 34.93 -11.80 -9.98
CA ARG A 50 34.71 -10.79 -11.00
C ARG A 50 34.28 -11.49 -12.29
N THR A 51 33.06 -11.23 -12.73
CA THR A 51 32.58 -11.62 -14.06
C THR A 51 32.42 -10.37 -14.92
N THR A 52 32.84 -10.47 -16.19
CA THR A 52 32.63 -9.40 -17.17
C THR A 52 31.70 -9.91 -18.26
N GLN A 53 30.67 -9.13 -18.53
CA GLN A 53 29.70 -9.43 -19.59
C GLN A 53 29.56 -8.23 -20.51
N THR A 54 29.40 -8.49 -21.81
CA THR A 54 29.07 -7.45 -22.79
C THR A 54 27.59 -7.50 -23.06
N LEU A 55 26.86 -6.43 -22.67
CA LEU A 55 25.44 -6.30 -22.84
C LEU A 55 25.13 -5.24 -23.89
N ALA A 56 24.32 -5.60 -24.89
CA ALA A 56 23.83 -4.63 -25.86
C ALA A 56 22.89 -3.63 -25.15
N GLY A 57 23.09 -2.34 -25.41
CA GLY A 57 22.29 -1.26 -24.79
C GLY A 57 23.06 -0.42 -23.76
N LEU A 58 24.16 -0.93 -23.17
CA LEU A 58 25.07 -0.11 -22.37
C LEU A 58 25.90 0.81 -23.28
N ARG A 59 26.04 2.07 -22.89
CA ARG A 59 26.88 3.06 -23.58
C ARG A 59 28.33 3.04 -23.07
N ALA A 60 28.50 2.68 -21.80
CA ALA A 60 29.80 2.60 -21.13
C ALA A 60 29.82 1.42 -20.13
N PRO A 61 31.05 0.98 -19.72
CA PRO A 61 31.17 -0.05 -18.68
C PRO A 61 30.51 0.36 -17.36
N VAL A 62 29.78 -0.59 -16.76
CA VAL A 62 29.13 -0.44 -15.45
C VAL A 62 29.73 -1.45 -14.49
N GLY A 63 30.10 -1.01 -13.29
CA GLY A 63 30.51 -1.87 -12.17
C GLY A 63 29.28 -2.21 -11.30
N VAL A 64 29.05 -3.49 -11.05
CA VAL A 64 28.04 -3.95 -10.09
C VAL A 64 28.75 -4.76 -9.01
N TYR A 65 28.68 -4.28 -7.79
CA TYR A 65 29.29 -4.91 -6.62
C TYR A 65 28.19 -5.31 -5.65
N ARG A 66 28.26 -6.52 -5.10
CA ARG A 66 27.33 -6.94 -4.05
C ARG A 66 28.04 -6.98 -2.72
N ASP A 67 27.43 -6.39 -1.70
CA ASP A 67 27.93 -6.46 -0.33
C ASP A 67 27.62 -7.82 0.33
N THR A 68 27.90 -7.94 1.62
CA THR A 68 27.69 -9.17 2.40
C THR A 68 26.20 -9.54 2.56
N LEU A 69 25.29 -8.59 2.36
CA LEU A 69 23.85 -8.79 2.36
C LEU A 69 23.30 -9.08 0.96
N GLY A 70 24.17 -9.05 -0.07
CA GLY A 70 23.78 -9.23 -1.46
C GLY A 70 23.20 -7.97 -2.12
N ILE A 71 23.25 -6.83 -1.44
CA ILE A 71 22.75 -5.55 -1.97
C ILE A 71 23.66 -5.10 -3.14
N PRO A 72 23.11 -4.79 -4.32
CA PRO A 72 23.88 -4.32 -5.44
C PRO A 72 24.23 -2.84 -5.31
N HIS A 73 25.51 -2.54 -5.46
CA HIS A 73 26.06 -1.20 -5.63
C HIS A 73 26.46 -1.01 -7.09
N ILE A 74 25.79 -0.13 -7.81
CA ILE A 74 25.90 0.08 -9.25
C ILE A 74 26.64 1.38 -9.51
N TYR A 75 27.77 1.30 -10.21
CA TYR A 75 28.59 2.45 -10.59
C TYR A 75 28.63 2.60 -12.11
N ALA A 76 28.06 3.68 -12.63
CA ALA A 76 27.89 3.93 -14.05
C ALA A 76 28.47 5.28 -14.49
N LYS A 77 28.59 5.50 -15.80
CA LYS A 77 29.04 6.76 -16.40
C LYS A 77 27.87 7.67 -16.80
N SER A 78 26.63 7.17 -16.77
CA SER A 78 25.40 7.91 -17.00
C SER A 78 24.27 7.35 -16.14
N ALA A 79 23.21 8.14 -15.92
CA ALA A 79 22.02 7.68 -15.21
C ALA A 79 21.33 6.55 -15.98
N GLU A 80 21.27 6.64 -17.31
CA GLU A 80 20.66 5.60 -18.15
C GLU A 80 21.39 4.27 -18.01
N ASP A 81 22.75 4.26 -17.99
CA ASP A 81 23.51 3.03 -17.76
C ASP A 81 23.30 2.47 -16.34
N ALA A 82 23.13 3.35 -15.34
CA ALA A 82 22.80 2.94 -13.97
C ALA A 82 21.42 2.26 -13.90
N TYR A 83 20.40 2.86 -14.53
CA TYR A 83 19.04 2.27 -14.58
C TYR A 83 19.00 1.01 -15.46
N PHE A 84 19.75 0.95 -16.55
CA PHE A 84 19.93 -0.30 -17.31
C PHE A 84 20.44 -1.42 -16.40
N ALA A 85 21.52 -1.15 -15.67
CA ALA A 85 22.09 -2.15 -14.76
C ALA A 85 21.13 -2.53 -13.64
N LEU A 86 20.37 -1.58 -13.09
CA LEU A 86 19.32 -1.87 -12.11
C LEU A 86 18.26 -2.81 -12.68
N GLY A 87 17.76 -2.55 -13.90
CA GLY A 87 16.80 -3.43 -14.58
C GLY A 87 17.33 -4.84 -14.79
N TYR A 88 18.60 -4.95 -15.20
CA TYR A 88 19.28 -6.24 -15.35
C TYR A 88 19.37 -7.01 -14.02
N VAL A 89 19.69 -6.32 -12.93
CA VAL A 89 19.83 -6.91 -11.58
C VAL A 89 18.45 -7.30 -11.02
N HIS A 90 17.43 -6.46 -11.18
CA HIS A 90 16.05 -6.79 -10.80
C HIS A 90 15.59 -8.07 -11.51
N ALA A 91 15.80 -8.17 -12.83
CA ALA A 91 15.43 -9.37 -13.59
C ALA A 91 16.30 -10.58 -13.23
N THR A 92 17.52 -10.39 -12.73
CA THR A 92 18.36 -11.49 -12.26
C THR A 92 17.81 -12.09 -10.96
N ASP A 93 17.37 -11.25 -10.04
CA ASP A 93 17.05 -11.65 -8.67
C ASP A 93 15.53 -11.87 -8.47
N ARG A 94 14.68 -11.19 -9.25
CA ARG A 94 13.22 -11.06 -8.99
C ARG A 94 12.33 -11.29 -10.20
N LEU A 95 12.80 -11.92 -11.28
CA LEU A 95 12.06 -12.00 -12.56
C LEU A 95 10.64 -12.53 -12.40
N PHE A 96 10.42 -13.56 -11.57
CA PHE A 96 9.09 -14.14 -11.40
C PHE A 96 8.16 -13.21 -10.61
N GLU A 97 8.68 -12.56 -9.57
CA GLU A 97 7.95 -11.55 -8.82
C GLU A 97 7.53 -10.38 -9.73
N MET A 98 8.46 -9.85 -10.52
CA MET A 98 8.18 -8.81 -11.53
C MET A 98 7.06 -9.24 -12.47
N GLU A 99 7.11 -10.47 -12.97
CA GLU A 99 6.09 -11.01 -13.87
C GLU A 99 4.72 -11.11 -13.21
N VAL A 100 4.65 -11.56 -11.96
CA VAL A 100 3.38 -11.64 -11.22
C VAL A 100 2.78 -10.25 -11.01
N PHE A 101 3.60 -9.26 -10.61
CA PHE A 101 3.13 -7.89 -10.44
C PHE A 101 2.69 -7.24 -11.74
N ARG A 102 3.45 -7.44 -12.85
CA ARG A 102 3.06 -6.95 -14.17
C ARG A 102 1.70 -7.49 -14.58
N ARG A 103 1.48 -8.81 -14.40
CA ARG A 103 0.21 -9.47 -14.73
C ARG A 103 -0.92 -8.98 -13.85
N ARG A 104 -0.66 -8.81 -12.56
CA ARG A 104 -1.63 -8.25 -11.62
C ARG A 104 -2.04 -6.85 -12.01
N ALA A 105 -1.08 -5.96 -12.26
CA ALA A 105 -1.35 -4.59 -12.69
C ALA A 105 -2.06 -4.49 -14.06
N SER A 106 -1.89 -5.51 -14.91
CA SER A 106 -2.50 -5.57 -16.24
C SER A 106 -3.82 -6.35 -16.31
N GLY A 107 -4.24 -7.02 -15.21
CA GLY A 107 -5.40 -7.90 -15.21
C GLY A 107 -5.22 -9.10 -16.15
N THR A 108 -4.09 -9.84 -16.03
CA THR A 108 -3.74 -10.99 -16.86
C THR A 108 -3.20 -12.18 -16.05
N LEU A 109 -3.52 -12.23 -14.75
CA LEU A 109 -3.14 -13.38 -13.91
C LEU A 109 -3.82 -14.67 -14.34
N ALA A 110 -5.08 -14.60 -14.78
CA ALA A 110 -5.87 -15.76 -15.19
C ALA A 110 -5.26 -16.49 -16.41
N GLU A 111 -4.49 -15.79 -17.24
CA GLU A 111 -3.76 -16.40 -18.35
C GLU A 111 -2.74 -17.46 -17.86
N VAL A 112 -2.21 -17.31 -16.66
CA VAL A 112 -1.21 -18.22 -16.07
C VAL A 112 -1.80 -19.08 -14.97
N PHE A 113 -2.62 -18.50 -14.08
CA PHE A 113 -3.14 -19.17 -12.90
C PHE A 113 -4.57 -19.72 -13.07
N GLY A 114 -5.21 -19.48 -14.24
CA GLY A 114 -6.53 -19.98 -14.56
C GLY A 114 -7.66 -19.20 -13.93
N LYS A 115 -8.86 -19.79 -13.96
CA LYS A 115 -10.13 -19.15 -13.57
C LYS A 115 -10.15 -18.57 -12.15
N ALA A 116 -9.34 -19.08 -11.24
CA ALA A 116 -9.27 -18.57 -9.87
C ALA A 116 -8.84 -17.10 -9.76
N SER A 117 -8.14 -16.58 -10.77
CA SER A 117 -7.70 -15.17 -10.84
C SER A 117 -8.56 -14.30 -11.77
N LEU A 118 -9.65 -14.84 -12.33
CA LEU A 118 -10.45 -14.14 -13.33
C LEU A 118 -11.15 -12.90 -12.76
N ASP A 119 -11.74 -13.00 -11.58
CA ASP A 119 -12.47 -11.90 -10.97
C ASP A 119 -11.54 -10.74 -10.60
N ASP A 120 -10.32 -11.05 -10.13
CA ASP A 120 -9.29 -10.05 -9.87
C ASP A 120 -8.85 -9.35 -11.17
N ASP A 121 -8.65 -10.11 -12.25
CA ASP A 121 -8.29 -9.56 -13.56
C ASP A 121 -9.39 -8.65 -14.12
N ILE A 122 -10.65 -9.07 -14.02
CA ILE A 122 -11.81 -8.28 -14.43
C ILE A 122 -11.83 -6.96 -13.66
N PHE A 123 -11.69 -7.01 -12.34
CA PHE A 123 -11.71 -5.81 -11.51
C PHE A 123 -10.58 -4.84 -11.85
N VAL A 124 -9.34 -5.32 -12.00
CA VAL A 124 -8.18 -4.47 -12.36
C VAL A 124 -8.37 -3.83 -13.74
N ARG A 125 -8.97 -4.54 -14.69
CA ARG A 125 -9.34 -4.00 -16.00
C ARG A 125 -10.46 -2.97 -15.90
N GLN A 126 -11.45 -3.17 -15.03
CA GLN A 126 -12.50 -2.17 -14.79
C GLN A 126 -11.91 -0.85 -14.29
N ILE A 127 -11.03 -0.87 -13.27
CA ILE A 127 -10.36 0.34 -12.75
C ILE A 127 -9.28 0.89 -13.69
N GLY A 128 -8.86 0.13 -14.69
CA GLY A 128 -8.07 0.61 -15.83
C GLY A 128 -6.61 0.91 -15.54
N ILE A 129 -5.95 0.19 -14.64
CA ILE A 129 -4.53 0.39 -14.30
C ILE A 129 -3.63 0.42 -15.55
N ARG A 130 -3.74 -0.60 -16.40
CA ARG A 130 -2.95 -0.70 -17.63
C ARG A 130 -3.24 0.44 -18.61
N ARG A 131 -4.52 0.76 -18.82
CA ARG A 131 -4.94 1.85 -19.72
C ARG A 131 -4.44 3.21 -19.23
N SER A 132 -4.43 3.42 -17.91
CA SER A 132 -3.86 4.61 -17.28
C SER A 132 -2.35 4.72 -17.57
N ALA A 133 -1.59 3.64 -17.35
CA ALA A 133 -0.15 3.60 -17.64
C ALA A 133 0.16 3.86 -19.14
N GLU A 134 -0.67 3.33 -20.05
CA GLU A 134 -0.55 3.59 -21.49
C GLU A 134 -0.82 5.06 -21.83
N ALA A 135 -1.79 5.70 -21.17
CA ALA A 135 -2.07 7.11 -21.34
C ALA A 135 -0.94 7.98 -20.77
N GLU A 136 -0.37 7.61 -19.63
CA GLU A 136 0.82 8.26 -19.06
C GLU A 136 2.01 8.19 -20.03
N TRP A 137 2.31 7.00 -20.55
CA TRP A 137 3.41 6.83 -21.51
C TRP A 137 3.26 7.69 -22.78
N LYS A 138 2.04 7.89 -23.24
CA LYS A 138 1.74 8.76 -24.40
C LYS A 138 1.74 10.25 -24.06
N SER A 139 1.68 10.62 -22.78
CA SER A 139 1.55 11.99 -22.33
C SER A 139 2.83 12.82 -22.54
N PRO A 140 2.74 14.06 -22.99
CA PRO A 140 3.88 14.98 -23.06
C PRO A 140 4.40 15.41 -21.68
N ARG A 141 3.70 15.13 -20.59
CA ARG A 141 4.19 15.39 -19.23
C ARG A 141 5.42 14.56 -18.87
N LEU A 142 5.59 13.38 -19.46
CA LEU A 142 6.82 12.62 -19.32
C LEU A 142 7.89 13.26 -20.22
N ASP A 143 8.83 13.94 -19.61
CA ASP A 143 9.95 14.55 -20.32
C ASP A 143 10.92 13.53 -20.92
N GLY A 144 11.85 14.02 -21.74
CA GLY A 144 12.82 13.15 -22.42
C GLY A 144 13.76 12.40 -21.48
N ARG A 145 14.04 12.95 -20.31
CA ARG A 145 14.89 12.30 -19.30
C ARG A 145 14.19 11.10 -18.68
N ILE A 146 12.97 11.28 -18.19
CA ILE A 146 12.17 10.19 -17.58
C ILE A 146 11.96 9.07 -18.60
N ARG A 147 11.66 9.43 -19.87
CA ARG A 147 11.50 8.44 -20.94
C ARG A 147 12.77 7.63 -21.15
N SER A 148 13.93 8.30 -21.29
CA SER A 148 15.21 7.61 -21.51
C SER A 148 15.60 6.72 -20.32
N GLU A 149 15.35 7.15 -19.09
CA GLU A 149 15.61 6.37 -17.88
C GLU A 149 14.70 5.12 -17.81
N LEU A 150 13.39 5.24 -18.12
CA LEU A 150 12.46 4.11 -18.19
C LEU A 150 12.82 3.11 -19.31
N GLU A 151 13.16 3.61 -20.49
CA GLU A 151 13.59 2.80 -21.64
C GLU A 151 14.89 2.04 -21.33
N ALA A 152 15.85 2.70 -20.70
CA ALA A 152 17.13 2.09 -20.28
C ALA A 152 16.90 0.98 -19.24
N TYR A 153 16.05 1.22 -18.23
CA TYR A 153 15.67 0.22 -17.25
C TYR A 153 15.03 -1.02 -17.93
N CYS A 154 14.07 -0.80 -18.80
CA CYS A 154 13.39 -1.89 -19.54
C CYS A 154 14.38 -2.64 -20.44
N ALA A 155 15.34 -1.94 -21.08
CA ALA A 155 16.38 -2.57 -21.87
C ALA A 155 17.27 -3.48 -21.01
N GLY A 156 17.60 -3.09 -19.78
CA GLY A 156 18.32 -3.92 -18.82
C GLY A 156 17.58 -5.18 -18.43
N VAL A 157 16.28 -5.06 -18.08
CA VAL A 157 15.40 -6.21 -17.83
C VAL A 157 15.39 -7.16 -19.02
N ASN A 158 15.22 -6.64 -20.23
CA ASN A 158 15.14 -7.41 -21.47
C ASN A 158 16.49 -8.03 -21.86
N ALA A 159 17.60 -7.39 -21.56
CA ALA A 159 18.93 -7.99 -21.76
C ALA A 159 19.07 -9.28 -20.94
N ARG A 160 18.67 -9.25 -19.67
CA ARG A 160 18.69 -10.44 -18.81
C ARG A 160 17.69 -11.49 -19.27
N LEU A 161 16.48 -11.10 -19.60
CA LEU A 161 15.46 -12.00 -20.13
C LEU A 161 15.94 -12.71 -21.41
N GLY A 162 16.54 -11.96 -22.33
CA GLY A 162 17.10 -12.52 -23.57
C GLY A 162 18.21 -13.55 -23.34
N GLU A 163 19.08 -13.35 -22.32
CA GLU A 163 20.08 -14.37 -21.95
C GLU A 163 19.45 -15.64 -21.42
N LEU A 164 18.40 -15.54 -20.60
CA LEU A 164 17.70 -16.68 -20.04
C LEU A 164 16.94 -17.46 -21.10
N GLN A 165 16.45 -16.78 -22.13
CA GLN A 165 15.68 -17.38 -23.24
C GLN A 165 16.58 -18.01 -24.32
N LYS A 166 17.78 -17.47 -24.59
CA LYS A 166 18.72 -18.01 -25.60
C LYS A 166 19.09 -19.48 -25.40
N SER A 167 19.00 -19.98 -24.18
CA SER A 167 19.23 -21.38 -23.83
C SER A 167 17.99 -22.29 -23.99
N GLY A 168 17.02 -21.92 -24.83
CA GLY A 168 15.74 -22.62 -24.96
C GLY A 168 14.88 -22.55 -23.71
N GLY A 169 15.08 -21.52 -22.89
CA GLY A 169 14.34 -21.31 -21.63
C GLY A 169 14.82 -22.18 -20.47
N SER A 170 15.84 -23.03 -20.66
CA SER A 170 16.36 -23.93 -19.61
C SER A 170 16.99 -23.18 -18.43
N LYS A 171 17.35 -21.90 -18.61
CA LYS A 171 17.90 -21.02 -17.58
C LYS A 171 16.88 -20.12 -16.89
N LEU A 172 15.62 -20.15 -17.35
CA LEU A 172 14.54 -19.48 -16.63
C LEU A 172 14.33 -20.13 -15.26
N PRO A 173 13.98 -19.38 -14.22
CA PRO A 173 13.57 -19.95 -12.95
C PRO A 173 12.57 -21.10 -13.13
N ALA A 174 12.73 -22.19 -12.37
CA ALA A 174 11.95 -23.43 -12.54
C ALA A 174 10.42 -23.21 -12.54
N VAL A 175 9.96 -22.21 -11.82
CA VAL A 175 8.54 -21.84 -11.74
C VAL A 175 7.93 -21.50 -13.11
N PHE A 176 8.68 -20.88 -14.03
CA PHE A 176 8.20 -20.59 -15.39
C PHE A 176 7.96 -21.88 -16.19
N GLN A 177 8.85 -22.86 -16.02
CA GLN A 177 8.70 -24.18 -16.65
C GLN A 177 7.50 -24.94 -16.05
N GLN A 178 7.34 -24.92 -14.73
CA GLN A 178 6.21 -25.55 -14.03
C GLN A 178 4.87 -24.95 -14.45
N LEU A 179 4.82 -23.63 -14.61
CA LEU A 179 3.62 -22.93 -15.07
C LEU A 179 3.43 -22.97 -16.59
N GLY A 180 4.46 -23.38 -17.35
CA GLY A 180 4.38 -23.60 -18.80
C GLY A 180 4.25 -22.33 -19.63
N PHE A 181 4.89 -21.22 -19.20
CA PHE A 181 4.91 -19.97 -19.96
C PHE A 181 6.29 -19.30 -19.98
N THR A 182 6.49 -18.40 -20.94
CA THR A 182 7.70 -17.60 -21.09
C THR A 182 7.33 -16.12 -20.91
N PRO A 183 8.06 -15.35 -20.08
CA PRO A 183 7.79 -13.92 -19.92
C PRO A 183 7.96 -13.16 -21.24
N ALA A 184 7.06 -12.24 -21.52
CA ALA A 184 7.20 -11.29 -22.63
C ALA A 184 8.24 -10.19 -22.29
N PRO A 185 8.80 -9.51 -23.28
CA PRO A 185 9.64 -8.35 -23.06
C PRO A 185 8.99 -7.31 -22.16
N TRP A 186 9.79 -6.69 -21.29
CA TRP A 186 9.37 -5.61 -20.40
C TRP A 186 9.29 -4.28 -21.15
N THR A 187 8.26 -3.49 -20.89
CA THR A 187 8.02 -2.20 -21.54
C THR A 187 7.92 -1.06 -20.52
N PRO A 188 8.11 0.20 -20.91
CA PRO A 188 7.88 1.34 -20.04
C PRO A 188 6.47 1.38 -19.42
N VAL A 189 5.46 0.90 -20.15
CA VAL A 189 4.08 0.80 -19.64
C VAL A 189 3.99 -0.18 -18.45
N ASP A 190 4.78 -1.26 -18.46
CA ASP A 190 4.83 -2.21 -17.34
C ASP A 190 5.42 -1.55 -16.08
N ALA A 191 6.47 -0.73 -16.27
CA ALA A 191 7.07 0.02 -15.18
C ALA A 191 6.15 1.13 -14.62
N LEU A 192 5.34 1.77 -15.46
CA LEU A 192 4.34 2.76 -15.05
C LEU A 192 3.11 2.14 -14.39
N ALA A 193 2.70 0.95 -14.82
CA ALA A 193 1.55 0.24 -14.24
C ALA A 193 1.82 -0.20 -12.80
N PHE A 194 3.07 -0.45 -12.43
CA PHE A 194 3.45 -0.92 -11.09
C PHE A 194 3.08 0.10 -9.99
N PRO A 195 3.59 1.34 -9.99
CA PRO A 195 3.24 2.32 -8.95
C PRO A 195 1.75 2.65 -8.94
N LYS A 196 1.07 2.63 -10.09
CA LYS A 196 -0.37 2.80 -10.18
C LYS A 196 -1.13 1.68 -9.47
N TYR A 197 -0.69 0.43 -9.66
CA TYR A 197 -1.26 -0.70 -8.95
C TYR A 197 -1.02 -0.59 -7.43
N MET A 198 0.18 -0.20 -7.01
CA MET A 198 0.48 0.06 -5.59
C MET A 198 -0.38 1.21 -5.04
N GLY A 199 -0.68 2.22 -5.85
CA GLY A 199 -1.62 3.28 -5.53
C GLY A 199 -3.01 2.72 -5.19
N TRP A 200 -3.54 1.81 -6.01
CA TRP A 200 -4.79 1.11 -5.71
C TRP A 200 -4.67 0.21 -4.49
N ASP A 201 -3.60 -0.56 -4.37
CA ASP A 201 -3.38 -1.49 -3.25
C ASP A 201 -3.40 -0.78 -1.89
N GLN A 202 -2.88 0.45 -1.82
CA GLN A 202 -2.85 1.24 -0.59
C GLN A 202 -4.14 2.06 -0.35
N SER A 203 -4.79 2.61 -1.39
CA SER A 203 -5.96 3.49 -1.24
C SER A 203 -7.29 2.80 -1.50
N GLY A 204 -7.32 1.75 -2.33
CA GLY A 204 -8.56 1.06 -2.70
C GLY A 204 -9.22 0.36 -1.52
N THR A 205 -10.52 0.60 -1.32
CA THR A 205 -11.30 -0.02 -0.24
C THR A 205 -12.74 -0.24 -0.68
N ASP A 206 -13.40 -1.22 -0.09
CA ASP A 206 -14.84 -1.45 -0.19
C ASP A 206 -15.54 -1.22 1.18
N THR A 207 -14.83 -0.58 2.10
CA THR A 207 -15.31 -0.28 3.45
C THR A 207 -16.60 0.54 3.43
N ASP A 208 -16.74 1.48 2.49
CA ASP A 208 -17.94 2.31 2.36
C ASP A 208 -19.18 1.48 2.04
N VAL A 209 -19.03 0.44 1.21
CA VAL A 209 -20.14 -0.47 0.89
C VAL A 209 -20.59 -1.21 2.15
N TRP A 210 -19.64 -1.66 2.96
CA TRP A 210 -19.91 -2.28 4.25
C TRP A 210 -20.56 -1.32 5.24
N MET A 211 -20.07 -0.10 5.32
CA MET A 211 -20.66 0.93 6.17
C MET A 211 -22.10 1.22 5.76
N GLY A 212 -22.38 1.27 4.45
CA GLY A 212 -23.74 1.39 3.92
C GLY A 212 -24.65 0.26 4.37
N MET A 213 -24.18 -0.99 4.29
CA MET A 213 -24.92 -2.17 4.76
C MET A 213 -25.14 -2.14 6.29
N LEU A 214 -24.13 -1.72 7.07
CA LEU A 214 -24.28 -1.57 8.52
C LEU A 214 -25.30 -0.48 8.87
N VAL A 215 -25.29 0.65 8.18
CA VAL A 215 -26.27 1.72 8.40
C VAL A 215 -27.70 1.24 8.08
N GLU A 216 -27.88 0.46 7.01
CA GLU A 216 -29.17 -0.13 6.68
C GLU A 216 -29.68 -1.07 7.77
N LYS A 217 -28.79 -1.87 8.36
CA LYS A 217 -29.13 -2.88 9.38
C LYS A 217 -29.28 -2.32 10.79
N LEU A 218 -28.36 -1.46 11.22
CA LEU A 218 -28.24 -0.99 12.61
C LEU A 218 -28.77 0.43 12.81
N GLY A 219 -29.00 1.16 11.74
CA GLY A 219 -29.32 2.58 11.77
C GLY A 219 -28.10 3.49 11.89
N LEU A 220 -28.23 4.70 11.36
CA LEU A 220 -27.15 5.69 11.27
C LEU A 220 -26.59 6.10 12.65
N GLU A 221 -27.44 6.25 13.64
CA GLU A 221 -27.06 6.65 15.00
C GLU A 221 -26.11 5.61 15.61
N THR A 222 -26.52 4.35 15.60
CA THR A 222 -25.71 3.23 16.12
C THR A 222 -24.35 3.13 15.40
N VAL A 223 -24.35 3.26 14.07
CA VAL A 223 -23.11 3.18 13.30
C VAL A 223 -22.18 4.36 13.64
N ASN A 224 -22.69 5.57 13.84
CA ASN A 224 -21.86 6.71 14.25
C ASN A 224 -21.33 6.57 15.68
N GLU A 225 -22.05 5.91 16.58
CA GLU A 225 -21.55 5.58 17.92
C GLU A 225 -20.42 4.55 17.86
N LEU A 226 -20.58 3.50 17.05
CA LEU A 226 -19.59 2.43 16.90
C LEU A 226 -18.33 2.90 16.15
N PHE A 227 -18.51 3.79 15.18
CA PHE A 227 -17.44 4.29 14.29
C PHE A 227 -17.40 5.82 14.29
N PRO A 228 -17.05 6.46 15.40
CA PRO A 228 -17.00 7.92 15.49
C PRO A 228 -15.92 8.51 14.59
N LEU A 229 -16.18 9.70 14.03
CA LEU A 229 -15.23 10.43 13.18
C LEU A 229 -14.05 10.99 13.97
N ASP A 230 -14.32 11.45 15.17
CA ASP A 230 -13.32 12.05 16.06
C ASP A 230 -13.16 11.19 17.31
N ARG A 231 -11.95 10.77 17.56
CA ARG A 231 -11.59 9.97 18.73
C ARG A 231 -10.62 10.74 19.60
N PRO A 232 -10.95 10.99 20.87
CA PRO A 232 -10.17 11.89 21.73
C PRO A 232 -8.75 11.39 22.06
N TYR A 233 -8.48 10.10 21.80
CA TYR A 233 -7.18 9.48 22.04
C TYR A 233 -6.26 9.51 20.80
N GLU A 234 -6.73 9.97 19.65
CA GLU A 234 -5.90 10.07 18.44
C GLU A 234 -4.87 11.19 18.57
N LEU A 235 -3.64 10.92 18.16
CA LEU A 235 -2.59 11.91 18.01
C LEU A 235 -2.43 12.25 16.53
N PRO A 236 -2.65 13.51 16.13
CA PRO A 236 -2.48 13.89 14.73
C PRO A 236 -0.99 13.92 14.37
N THR A 237 -0.69 13.51 13.13
CA THR A 237 0.66 13.59 12.55
C THR A 237 1.16 15.03 12.52
N ILE A 238 0.30 15.98 12.14
CA ILE A 238 0.57 17.42 12.21
C ILE A 238 -0.13 17.99 13.44
N PRO A 239 0.60 18.34 14.51
CA PRO A 239 0.01 18.77 15.79
C PRO A 239 -0.34 20.24 15.80
N GLY A 240 -1.17 20.77 15.13
CA GLY A 240 -1.56 22.19 15.16
C GLY A 240 -1.87 22.73 13.78
N TRP A 241 -3.09 23.10 13.62
CA TRP A 241 -3.55 23.85 12.46
C TRP A 241 -3.80 25.28 12.91
N GLY A 242 -3.09 26.25 12.36
CA GLY A 242 -3.42 27.64 12.62
C GLY A 242 -2.29 28.63 12.82
N ALA A 243 -1.05 28.21 12.98
CA ALA A 243 0.07 29.16 13.15
C ALA A 243 0.74 29.58 11.83
N VAL A 244 0.61 28.79 10.75
CA VAL A 244 1.30 29.02 9.48
C VAL A 244 0.35 29.13 8.29
N ASN A 245 -0.82 28.54 8.35
CA ASN A 245 -1.79 28.56 7.24
C ASN A 245 -3.08 29.28 7.67
N LYS A 246 -3.25 30.54 7.25
CA LYS A 246 -4.57 31.19 7.30
C LYS A 246 -5.55 30.41 6.43
N PRO A 247 -6.81 30.17 6.88
CA PRO A 247 -7.83 29.58 6.02
C PRO A 247 -8.03 30.50 4.79
N LEU A 248 -7.66 30.00 3.62
CA LEU A 248 -8.04 30.60 2.37
C LEU A 248 -9.47 30.15 2.06
N GLY A 249 -10.42 31.04 2.38
CA GLY A 249 -11.81 30.88 1.95
C GLY A 249 -12.56 29.73 2.64
N GLN A 250 -13.80 29.95 2.94
CA GLN A 250 -14.68 28.99 3.61
C GLN A 250 -14.68 27.65 2.87
N GLY A 251 -13.86 26.71 3.36
CA GLY A 251 -14.03 25.30 3.07
C GLY A 251 -15.45 24.92 3.44
N VAL A 252 -16.12 24.19 2.59
CA VAL A 252 -17.44 23.66 2.90
C VAL A 252 -17.27 22.80 4.14
N SER A 253 -17.63 23.34 5.30
CA SER A 253 -17.73 22.55 6.52
C SER A 253 -18.63 21.36 6.18
N PRO A 254 -18.18 20.11 6.40
CA PRO A 254 -19.08 18.99 6.20
C PRO A 254 -20.29 19.25 7.08
N ALA A 255 -21.44 19.52 6.47
CA ALA A 255 -22.69 19.56 7.23
C ALA A 255 -22.76 18.23 7.97
N PRO A 256 -23.02 18.24 9.31
CA PRO A 256 -23.18 17.00 10.08
C PRO A 256 -24.17 16.12 9.30
N GLY A 257 -23.68 15.00 8.79
CA GLY A 257 -24.34 14.30 7.71
C GLY A 257 -25.66 13.67 8.10
N SER A 258 -26.74 14.30 7.68
CA SER A 258 -28.04 13.65 7.50
C SER A 258 -28.21 13.16 6.04
N ALA A 259 -27.13 12.82 5.36
CA ALA A 259 -27.23 12.11 4.08
C ALA A 259 -27.69 10.68 4.38
N GLY A 260 -28.96 10.45 4.35
CA GLY A 260 -29.54 9.11 4.48
C GLY A 260 -28.89 8.16 3.47
N VAL A 261 -28.64 6.93 3.89
CA VAL A 261 -28.26 5.85 2.98
C VAL A 261 -29.35 5.72 1.93
N SER A 262 -28.98 5.62 0.66
CA SER A 262 -29.97 5.45 -0.39
C SER A 262 -30.76 4.15 -0.17
N PRO A 263 -32.11 4.17 -0.27
CA PRO A 263 -32.94 2.98 -0.15
C PRO A 263 -32.65 1.88 -1.18
N ALA A 264 -31.74 2.16 -2.15
CA ALA A 264 -31.35 1.21 -3.19
C ALA A 264 -30.33 0.18 -2.73
N LEU A 265 -29.68 0.37 -1.57
CA LEU A 265 -28.73 -0.62 -1.04
C LEU A 265 -29.52 -1.75 -0.37
N ARG A 266 -29.73 -2.85 -1.09
CA ARG A 266 -30.37 -4.05 -0.52
C ARG A 266 -29.30 -4.96 0.05
N LEU A 267 -29.51 -5.43 1.28
CA LEU A 267 -28.67 -6.44 1.91
C LEU A 267 -28.69 -7.75 1.10
N PRO A 268 -27.53 -8.41 0.88
CA PRO A 268 -27.52 -9.77 0.36
C PRO A 268 -28.31 -10.71 1.28
N PRO A 269 -28.93 -11.79 0.76
CA PRO A 269 -29.67 -12.75 1.57
C PRO A 269 -28.86 -13.41 2.69
N ASP A 270 -27.55 -13.47 2.55
CA ASP A 270 -26.56 -14.03 3.46
C ASP A 270 -25.78 -12.95 4.24
N PHE A 271 -26.35 -11.75 4.38
CA PHE A 271 -25.68 -10.61 5.02
C PHE A 271 -25.14 -10.93 6.41
N ASP A 272 -25.90 -11.68 7.23
CA ASP A 272 -25.44 -12.02 8.58
C ASP A 272 -24.18 -12.88 8.55
N GLN A 273 -24.08 -13.82 7.61
CA GLN A 273 -22.87 -14.59 7.40
C GLN A 273 -21.77 -13.72 6.80
N ALA A 274 -22.11 -12.86 5.84
CA ALA A 274 -21.18 -11.93 5.23
C ALA A 274 -20.63 -10.91 6.26
N ALA A 275 -21.47 -10.41 7.18
CA ALA A 275 -21.07 -9.53 8.27
C ALA A 275 -20.15 -10.23 9.27
N LEU A 276 -20.44 -11.50 9.63
CA LEU A 276 -19.58 -12.33 10.46
C LEU A 276 -18.24 -12.63 9.78
N ASP A 277 -18.25 -12.90 8.49
CA ASP A 277 -17.03 -13.14 7.71
C ASP A 277 -16.22 -11.85 7.54
N LEU A 278 -16.87 -10.69 7.43
CA LEU A 278 -16.20 -9.40 7.49
C LEU A 278 -15.57 -9.17 8.85
N HIS A 279 -16.36 -9.34 9.92
CA HIS A 279 -15.84 -9.18 11.28
C HIS A 279 -14.63 -10.11 11.50
N ARG A 280 -14.74 -11.38 11.12
CA ARG A 280 -13.60 -12.32 11.17
C ARG A 280 -12.42 -11.86 10.34
N ARG A 281 -12.65 -11.27 9.17
CA ARG A 281 -11.60 -10.74 8.30
C ARG A 281 -11.00 -9.45 8.85
N PHE A 282 -11.84 -8.59 9.42
CA PHE A 282 -11.42 -7.34 10.08
C PHE A 282 -10.56 -7.64 11.32
N VAL A 283 -10.98 -8.60 12.15
CA VAL A 283 -10.27 -9.01 13.36
C VAL A 283 -9.10 -9.95 13.06
N SER A 284 -9.19 -10.83 12.05
CA SER A 284 -8.14 -11.80 11.70
C SER A 284 -7.03 -11.25 10.81
N GLY A 285 -7.03 -9.96 10.53
CA GLY A 285 -6.04 -9.35 9.65
C GLY A 285 -6.18 -9.71 8.16
N ARG A 286 -7.29 -10.29 7.73
CA ARG A 286 -7.50 -10.69 6.32
C ARG A 286 -8.10 -9.58 5.43
N TYR A 287 -8.95 -8.70 5.97
CA TYR A 287 -9.11 -7.32 5.48
C TYR A 287 -8.10 -6.40 6.15
N GLY A 288 -7.67 -6.81 7.28
CA GLY A 288 -6.62 -6.27 8.06
C GLY A 288 -5.23 -6.37 7.44
N SER A 289 -5.04 -6.87 6.24
CA SER A 289 -3.75 -6.62 5.59
C SER A 289 -3.52 -5.12 5.34
N LYS A 290 -4.59 -4.34 5.15
CA LYS A 290 -4.48 -2.87 5.09
C LYS A 290 -4.53 -2.18 6.46
N PHE A 291 -5.18 -2.77 7.47
CA PHE A 291 -5.33 -2.19 8.81
C PHE A 291 -4.47 -2.88 9.89
N ALA A 292 -4.04 -4.12 9.69
CA ALA A 292 -3.10 -4.83 10.56
C ALA A 292 -1.64 -4.64 10.14
N LEU A 293 -1.41 -4.26 8.88
CA LEU A 293 -0.15 -3.74 8.39
C LEU A 293 -0.16 -2.23 8.60
N GLY A 294 0.96 -1.66 8.75
CA GLY A 294 1.10 -0.25 8.94
C GLY A 294 2.48 0.18 8.49
N SER A 295 2.89 1.34 8.88
CA SER A 295 4.26 1.79 8.66
C SER A 295 4.63 2.74 9.77
N ASN A 296 5.91 2.86 10.07
CA ASN A 296 6.40 3.91 10.93
C ASN A 296 7.36 4.79 10.14
N ASN A 297 7.36 6.06 10.39
CA ASN A 297 8.48 6.93 10.08
C ASN A 297 8.64 8.01 11.16
N TRP A 298 9.87 8.39 11.43
CA TRP A 298 10.18 9.52 12.27
C TRP A 298 11.52 10.14 11.88
N VAL A 299 11.67 11.40 12.24
CA VAL A 299 12.88 12.17 12.00
C VAL A 299 13.15 13.08 13.20
N ILE A 300 14.40 13.17 13.60
CA ILE A 300 14.89 14.12 14.58
C ILE A 300 15.81 15.15 13.91
N ASP A 301 15.86 16.36 14.41
CA ASP A 301 16.82 17.37 13.94
C ASP A 301 18.18 17.29 14.65
N GLY A 302 19.12 18.15 14.26
CA GLY A 302 20.46 18.18 14.81
C GLY A 302 20.54 18.59 16.30
N ILE A 303 19.52 19.18 16.87
CA ILE A 303 19.47 19.52 18.30
C ILE A 303 19.27 18.26 19.14
N LYS A 304 18.42 17.36 18.66
CA LYS A 304 18.07 16.12 19.35
C LYS A 304 19.02 14.97 19.03
N SER A 305 19.74 15.06 17.90
CA SER A 305 20.68 14.06 17.44
C SER A 305 22.06 14.21 18.08
N ALA A 306 22.72 13.12 18.43
CA ALA A 306 24.11 13.09 18.89
C ALA A 306 25.12 13.55 17.82
N THR A 307 24.73 13.44 16.54
CA THR A 307 25.61 13.84 15.42
C THR A 307 25.54 15.33 15.10
N GLY A 308 24.60 16.08 15.66
CA GLY A 308 24.32 17.47 15.29
C GLY A 308 23.69 17.62 13.90
N LYS A 309 23.28 16.51 13.26
CA LYS A 309 22.60 16.45 11.97
C LYS A 309 21.29 15.64 12.10
N PRO A 310 20.29 15.87 11.24
CA PRO A 310 19.08 15.07 11.26
C PRO A 310 19.35 13.57 11.08
N ILE A 311 18.54 12.74 11.77
CA ILE A 311 18.49 11.30 11.55
C ILE A 311 17.04 10.92 11.25
N LEU A 312 16.82 10.15 10.17
CA LEU A 312 15.51 9.69 9.71
C LEU A 312 15.45 8.16 9.76
N ALA A 313 14.36 7.64 10.31
CA ALA A 313 14.01 6.22 10.26
C ALA A 313 12.67 6.04 9.52
N SER A 314 12.56 4.98 8.72
CA SER A 314 11.33 4.65 7.99
C SER A 314 11.25 3.14 7.78
N ASP A 315 10.20 2.51 8.30
CA ASP A 315 9.95 1.08 8.24
C ASP A 315 8.53 0.82 7.73
N PRO A 316 8.37 0.60 6.40
CA PRO A 316 7.09 0.26 5.80
C PRO A 316 6.71 -1.18 6.10
N HIS A 317 5.56 -1.40 6.76
CA HIS A 317 5.03 -2.71 7.11
C HIS A 317 4.01 -3.15 6.06
N LEU A 318 4.51 -3.75 4.97
CA LEU A 318 3.69 -4.44 3.98
C LEU A 318 3.64 -5.94 4.29
N GLY A 319 2.89 -6.71 3.50
CA GLY A 319 2.75 -8.15 3.73
C GLY A 319 4.09 -8.88 3.71
N PHE A 320 4.29 -9.83 4.64
CA PHE A 320 5.45 -10.70 4.62
C PHE A 320 5.39 -11.65 3.43
N SER A 321 6.41 -11.60 2.59
CA SER A 321 6.58 -12.48 1.44
C SER A 321 8.04 -12.86 1.27
N LEU A 322 8.28 -13.98 0.59
CA LEU A 322 9.60 -14.42 0.19
C LEU A 322 9.57 -14.73 -1.31
N PRO A 323 10.24 -13.92 -2.13
CA PRO A 323 11.04 -12.75 -1.76
C PRO A 323 10.20 -11.59 -1.21
N SER A 324 10.87 -10.65 -0.49
CA SER A 324 10.25 -9.39 -0.05
C SER A 324 9.91 -8.51 -1.24
N ILE A 325 8.80 -7.76 -1.19
CA ILE A 325 8.46 -6.76 -2.20
C ILE A 325 9.54 -5.67 -2.34
N TRP A 326 10.25 -5.37 -1.25
CA TRP A 326 11.32 -4.38 -1.22
C TRP A 326 12.62 -4.93 -1.80
N TYR A 327 13.27 -4.14 -2.64
CA TYR A 327 14.59 -4.44 -3.21
C TYR A 327 15.54 -3.28 -2.95
N THR A 328 16.55 -3.49 -2.10
CA THR A 328 17.54 -2.47 -1.78
C THR A 328 18.58 -2.38 -2.89
N ALA A 329 18.93 -1.16 -3.30
CA ALA A 329 19.98 -0.89 -4.28
C ALA A 329 20.69 0.44 -4.00
N HIS A 330 21.93 0.56 -4.46
CA HIS A 330 22.71 1.80 -4.47
C HIS A 330 23.18 2.09 -5.90
N LEU A 331 22.84 3.27 -6.42
CA LEU A 331 23.18 3.71 -7.77
C LEU A 331 24.05 4.95 -7.71
N VAL A 332 25.18 4.92 -8.43
CA VAL A 332 26.12 6.04 -8.55
C VAL A 332 26.41 6.33 -10.02
N ALA A 333 26.10 7.55 -10.44
CA ALA A 333 26.43 8.09 -11.75
C ALA A 333 26.60 9.63 -11.65
N PRO A 334 27.11 10.33 -12.66
CA PRO A 334 27.17 11.79 -12.63
C PRO A 334 25.78 12.41 -12.38
N GLY A 335 25.65 13.14 -11.26
CA GLY A 335 24.39 13.75 -10.82
C GLY A 335 23.38 12.77 -10.20
N LEU A 336 23.77 11.53 -9.93
CA LEU A 336 22.98 10.51 -9.26
C LEU A 336 23.87 9.79 -8.25
N ASN A 337 23.53 9.88 -6.96
CA ASN A 337 24.06 9.04 -5.90
C ASN A 337 22.93 8.75 -4.93
N ILE A 338 22.33 7.58 -5.05
CA ILE A 338 21.08 7.25 -4.36
C ILE A 338 21.11 5.85 -3.80
N THR A 339 20.72 5.73 -2.54
CA THR A 339 20.58 4.45 -1.83
C THR A 339 19.19 4.35 -1.22
N GLY A 340 18.61 3.17 -1.27
CA GLY A 340 17.32 2.89 -0.63
C GLY A 340 16.62 1.68 -1.21
N VAL A 341 15.33 1.60 -0.99
CA VAL A 341 14.48 0.50 -1.45
C VAL A 341 13.70 0.90 -2.69
N THR A 342 13.68 -0.02 -3.64
CA THR A 342 12.89 0.05 -4.87
C THR A 342 11.86 -1.10 -4.89
N PHE A 343 10.99 -1.09 -5.87
CA PHE A 343 10.21 -2.26 -6.25
C PHE A 343 10.84 -2.90 -7.49
N ALA A 344 11.03 -4.23 -7.49
CA ALA A 344 11.46 -4.92 -8.70
C ALA A 344 10.38 -4.81 -9.79
N GLY A 345 10.66 -4.00 -10.80
CA GLY A 345 9.68 -3.60 -11.83
C GLY A 345 9.53 -2.09 -11.97
N PHE A 346 10.05 -1.31 -11.01
CA PHE A 346 10.05 0.16 -11.00
C PHE A 346 11.46 0.69 -10.76
N PRO A 347 11.97 1.65 -11.56
CA PRO A 347 13.38 2.03 -11.52
C PRO A 347 13.77 2.96 -10.38
N TYR A 348 12.84 3.75 -9.84
CA TYR A 348 13.19 4.79 -8.87
C TYR A 348 13.15 4.29 -7.43
N THR A 349 14.04 4.85 -6.60
CA THR A 349 14.05 4.61 -5.16
C THR A 349 12.80 5.22 -4.54
N VAL A 350 12.05 4.38 -3.83
CA VAL A 350 10.77 4.74 -3.21
C VAL A 350 10.98 5.35 -1.83
N ILE A 351 11.84 4.74 -1.01
CA ILE A 351 12.28 5.23 0.30
C ILE A 351 13.80 5.17 0.32
N GLY A 352 14.45 6.24 0.73
CA GLY A 352 15.92 6.27 0.76
C GLY A 352 16.51 7.66 0.94
N HIS A 353 17.72 7.80 0.48
CA HIS A 353 18.45 9.07 0.51
C HIS A 353 19.35 9.24 -0.73
N ASN A 354 19.65 10.47 -1.03
CA ASN A 354 20.74 10.86 -1.95
C ASN A 354 21.81 11.67 -1.20
N ASP A 355 22.71 12.35 -1.93
CA ASP A 355 23.77 13.17 -1.33
C ASP A 355 23.27 14.35 -0.48
N ARG A 356 22.01 14.74 -0.60
CA ARG A 356 21.48 15.98 -0.03
C ARG A 356 20.30 15.79 0.89
N ILE A 357 19.40 14.86 0.58
CA ILE A 357 18.16 14.64 1.29
C ILE A 357 17.95 13.17 1.62
N ALA A 358 17.15 12.91 2.66
CA ALA A 358 16.57 11.61 2.96
C ALA A 358 15.05 11.74 3.02
N TRP A 359 14.33 10.70 2.61
CA TRP A 359 12.86 10.65 2.71
C TRP A 359 12.36 9.25 3.08
N GLY A 360 11.21 9.23 3.76
CA GLY A 360 10.51 8.01 4.13
C GLY A 360 9.01 8.17 3.92
N LEU A 361 8.29 7.07 3.88
CA LEU A 361 6.86 7.03 3.56
C LEU A 361 6.09 6.21 4.58
N THR A 362 4.90 6.68 4.95
CA THR A 362 3.85 5.85 5.54
C THR A 362 2.55 6.07 4.80
N ASP A 363 1.72 5.05 4.68
CA ASP A 363 0.36 5.23 4.15
C ASP A 363 -0.41 6.24 5.02
N MET A 364 -1.04 7.20 4.36
CA MET A 364 -1.87 8.20 5.02
C MET A 364 -3.22 7.65 5.46
N GLN A 365 -3.65 6.52 4.93
CA GLN A 365 -4.99 5.93 5.13
C GLN A 365 -6.12 6.91 4.82
N ALA A 366 -5.91 7.75 3.82
CA ALA A 366 -6.89 8.75 3.42
C ALA A 366 -8.06 8.13 2.67
N ASP A 367 -9.22 8.77 2.79
CA ASP A 367 -10.45 8.39 2.10
C ASP A 367 -10.47 9.01 0.70
N ALA A 368 -9.90 8.28 -0.26
CA ALA A 368 -9.72 8.69 -1.66
C ALA A 368 -10.63 7.92 -2.64
N VAL A 369 -11.60 7.14 -2.12
CA VAL A 369 -12.51 6.29 -2.88
C VAL A 369 -13.94 6.54 -2.42
N ASP A 370 -14.87 6.70 -3.36
CA ASP A 370 -16.32 6.76 -3.10
C ASP A 370 -17.08 5.80 -4.01
N TYR A 371 -18.25 5.37 -3.58
CA TYR A 371 -19.15 4.55 -4.37
C TYR A 371 -20.47 5.29 -4.63
N PHE A 372 -20.90 5.29 -5.91
CA PHE A 372 -22.14 5.93 -6.33
C PHE A 372 -23.16 4.90 -6.79
N ILE A 373 -24.40 5.06 -6.30
CA ILE A 373 -25.56 4.27 -6.73
C ILE A 373 -26.13 4.96 -7.97
N GLU A 374 -25.90 4.36 -9.12
CA GLU A 374 -26.38 4.91 -10.38
C GLU A 374 -27.83 4.49 -10.64
N LYS A 375 -28.63 5.44 -11.13
CA LYS A 375 -29.99 5.15 -11.54
C LYS A 375 -29.98 4.65 -12.99
N THR A 376 -30.28 3.35 -13.15
CA THR A 376 -30.40 2.68 -14.44
C THR A 376 -31.77 2.00 -14.54
N ASP A 377 -32.29 1.80 -15.74
CA ASP A 377 -33.50 0.99 -15.97
C ASP A 377 -33.45 0.20 -17.28
N ALA A 378 -34.38 -0.77 -17.43
CA ALA A 378 -34.45 -1.62 -18.60
C ALA A 378 -34.96 -0.90 -19.87
N GLN A 379 -35.59 0.26 -19.76
CA GLN A 379 -36.09 1.04 -20.89
C GLN A 379 -34.98 1.87 -21.53
N HIS A 380 -33.88 2.11 -20.80
CA HIS A 380 -32.73 2.88 -21.23
C HIS A 380 -31.45 2.00 -21.14
N PRO A 381 -31.33 0.96 -21.97
CA PRO A 381 -30.17 0.07 -21.94
C PRO A 381 -28.88 0.84 -22.21
N HIS A 382 -27.82 0.51 -21.47
CA HIS A 382 -26.50 1.18 -21.53
C HIS A 382 -26.56 2.70 -21.29
N GLN A 383 -27.50 3.14 -20.46
CA GLN A 383 -27.60 4.53 -20.02
C GLN A 383 -27.78 4.61 -18.51
N TYR A 384 -27.42 5.74 -17.93
CA TYR A 384 -27.66 6.10 -16.54
C TYR A 384 -28.31 7.48 -16.46
N PHE A 385 -29.13 7.69 -15.44
CA PHE A 385 -29.81 8.97 -15.24
C PHE A 385 -28.96 9.90 -14.39
N TYR A 386 -28.69 11.11 -14.89
CA TYR A 386 -27.89 12.10 -14.21
C TYR A 386 -28.41 13.51 -14.47
N LYS A 387 -28.69 14.28 -13.39
CA LYS A 387 -29.17 15.67 -13.45
C LYS A 387 -30.33 15.88 -14.41
N GLY A 388 -31.33 15.04 -14.30
CA GLY A 388 -32.59 15.17 -15.07
C GLY A 388 -32.55 14.58 -16.49
N ALA A 389 -31.44 13.96 -16.90
CA ALA A 389 -31.31 13.40 -18.25
C ALA A 389 -30.66 12.01 -18.25
N TRP A 390 -31.06 11.16 -19.20
CA TRP A 390 -30.39 9.91 -19.49
C TRP A 390 -29.11 10.18 -20.29
N ARG A 391 -28.00 9.57 -19.88
CA ARG A 391 -26.67 9.65 -20.50
C ARG A 391 -26.18 8.27 -20.88
N ALA A 392 -25.51 8.17 -22.01
CA ALA A 392 -24.88 6.92 -22.42
C ALA A 392 -23.72 6.55 -21.47
N LEU A 393 -23.60 5.27 -21.16
CA LEU A 393 -22.42 4.71 -20.51
C LEU A 393 -21.25 4.72 -21.53
N GLU A 394 -20.07 5.07 -21.06
CA GLU A 394 -18.85 4.75 -21.80
C GLU A 394 -18.62 3.25 -21.74
N ARG A 395 -18.29 2.62 -22.88
CA ARG A 395 -18.18 1.16 -22.98
C ARG A 395 -16.87 0.77 -23.64
N ILE A 396 -16.15 -0.14 -23.00
CA ILE A 396 -14.93 -0.75 -23.50
C ILE A 396 -15.16 -2.27 -23.53
N LEU A 397 -14.89 -2.89 -24.68
CA LEU A 397 -14.94 -4.35 -24.83
C LEU A 397 -13.53 -4.89 -24.81
N GLU A 398 -13.25 -5.78 -23.88
CA GLU A 398 -11.98 -6.49 -23.74
C GLU A 398 -12.21 -7.99 -23.68
N GLU A 399 -11.18 -8.75 -24.00
CA GLU A 399 -11.14 -10.20 -23.77
C GLU A 399 -10.12 -10.50 -22.67
N VAL A 400 -10.55 -11.26 -21.66
CA VAL A 400 -9.69 -11.69 -20.55
C VAL A 400 -9.21 -13.10 -20.85
N PRO A 401 -7.92 -13.31 -21.15
CA PRO A 401 -7.38 -14.64 -21.42
C PRO A 401 -7.37 -15.47 -20.14
N VAL A 402 -7.83 -16.73 -20.25
CA VAL A 402 -7.89 -17.68 -19.13
C VAL A 402 -7.18 -18.96 -19.52
N ARG A 403 -6.25 -19.43 -18.70
CA ARG A 403 -5.50 -20.65 -18.96
C ARG A 403 -6.42 -21.86 -19.12
N GLY A 404 -6.31 -22.54 -20.27
CA GLY A 404 -7.07 -23.75 -20.56
C GLY A 404 -8.53 -23.54 -20.96
N GLU A 405 -8.97 -22.27 -21.05
CA GLU A 405 -10.33 -21.90 -21.45
C GLU A 405 -10.30 -20.92 -22.64
N LYS A 406 -11.46 -20.65 -23.23
CA LYS A 406 -11.60 -19.54 -24.19
C LYS A 406 -11.51 -18.22 -23.44
N PRO A 407 -10.96 -17.16 -24.07
CA PRO A 407 -11.00 -15.84 -23.47
C PRO A 407 -12.43 -15.43 -23.09
N VAL A 408 -12.56 -14.79 -21.92
CA VAL A 408 -13.85 -14.34 -21.42
C VAL A 408 -14.09 -12.91 -21.91
N PRO A 409 -15.16 -12.65 -22.69
CA PRO A 409 -15.49 -11.31 -23.10
C PRO A 409 -15.94 -10.50 -21.87
N GLN A 410 -15.34 -9.34 -21.70
CA GLN A 410 -15.65 -8.41 -20.62
C GLN A 410 -16.07 -7.07 -21.19
N GLU A 411 -17.26 -6.61 -20.84
CA GLU A 411 -17.72 -5.27 -21.11
C GLU A 411 -17.49 -4.41 -19.86
N ILE A 412 -16.69 -3.36 -20.00
CA ILE A 412 -16.42 -2.36 -18.97
C ILE A 412 -17.30 -1.16 -19.25
N GLU A 413 -18.23 -0.88 -18.39
CA GLU A 413 -19.12 0.27 -18.45
C GLU A 413 -18.69 1.32 -17.44
N SER A 414 -18.73 2.60 -17.81
CA SER A 414 -18.39 3.71 -16.92
C SER A 414 -19.40 4.84 -16.99
N THR A 415 -19.63 5.47 -15.85
CA THR A 415 -20.40 6.71 -15.72
C THR A 415 -19.45 7.90 -15.54
N ILE A 416 -19.98 9.09 -15.32
CA ILE A 416 -19.20 10.25 -14.93
C ILE A 416 -18.44 10.07 -13.61
N HIS A 417 -18.92 9.17 -12.72
CA HIS A 417 -18.28 8.90 -11.42
C HIS A 417 -17.18 7.85 -11.51
N GLY A 418 -17.14 7.07 -12.61
CA GLY A 418 -16.12 6.06 -12.83
C GLY A 418 -16.71 4.72 -13.32
N PRO A 419 -15.87 3.66 -13.34
CA PRO A 419 -16.28 2.35 -13.81
C PRO A 419 -17.34 1.72 -12.89
N LEU A 420 -18.29 1.01 -13.52
CA LEU A 420 -19.26 0.19 -12.82
C LEU A 420 -18.60 -1.12 -12.37
N VAL A 421 -18.48 -1.30 -11.07
CA VAL A 421 -17.92 -2.50 -10.46
C VAL A 421 -19.00 -3.23 -9.66
N THR A 422 -18.86 -4.54 -9.53
CA THR A 422 -19.73 -5.33 -8.65
C THR A 422 -18.95 -5.69 -7.39
N THR A 423 -19.42 -5.21 -6.26
CA THR A 423 -18.85 -5.55 -4.95
C THR A 423 -19.97 -5.94 -4.01
N HIS A 424 -19.78 -7.02 -3.23
CA HIS A 424 -20.81 -7.58 -2.34
C HIS A 424 -22.18 -7.79 -3.02
N GLY A 425 -22.19 -8.15 -4.31
CA GLY A 425 -23.42 -8.37 -5.08
C GLY A 425 -24.15 -7.10 -5.51
N VAL A 426 -23.59 -5.91 -5.25
CA VAL A 426 -24.15 -4.61 -5.65
C VAL A 426 -23.32 -4.00 -6.76
N LYS A 427 -23.98 -3.53 -7.84
CA LYS A 427 -23.33 -2.82 -8.96
C LYS A 427 -23.31 -1.32 -8.64
N LEU A 428 -22.11 -0.75 -8.52
CA LEU A 428 -21.85 0.64 -8.11
C LEU A 428 -20.84 1.28 -9.05
N ALA A 429 -20.93 2.60 -9.24
CA ALA A 429 -19.84 3.34 -9.87
C ALA A 429 -18.75 3.62 -8.83
N LEU A 430 -17.51 3.31 -9.17
CA LEU A 430 -16.35 3.50 -8.30
C LEU A 430 -15.63 4.77 -8.70
N ALA A 431 -15.62 5.76 -7.82
CA ALA A 431 -14.77 6.94 -7.93
C ALA A 431 -13.50 6.75 -7.10
N TRP A 432 -12.35 6.92 -7.72
CA TRP A 432 -11.05 6.86 -7.08
C TRP A 432 -10.16 7.98 -7.66
N THR A 433 -9.46 8.71 -6.80
CA THR A 433 -8.58 9.81 -7.25
C THR A 433 -7.43 9.33 -8.14
N GLY A 434 -7.16 8.04 -8.16
CA GLY A 434 -6.19 7.39 -9.05
C GLY A 434 -6.74 6.92 -10.40
N LEU A 435 -8.02 7.14 -10.72
CA LEU A 435 -8.54 6.82 -12.04
C LEU A 435 -7.89 7.73 -13.11
N GLY A 436 -7.43 7.11 -14.19
CA GLY A 436 -6.68 7.82 -15.25
C GLY A 436 -5.22 8.12 -14.88
N PRO A 437 -4.50 8.90 -15.70
CA PRO A 437 -3.07 9.16 -15.51
C PRO A 437 -2.83 10.14 -14.35
N THR A 438 -1.92 9.77 -13.42
CA THR A 438 -1.60 10.53 -12.19
C THR A 438 -0.11 10.87 -12.05
N PHE A 439 0.79 10.20 -12.76
CA PHE A 439 2.22 10.57 -12.93
C PHE A 439 3.11 10.47 -11.68
N GLU A 440 2.88 9.55 -10.77
CA GLU A 440 3.73 9.29 -9.59
C GLU A 440 5.20 9.05 -9.97
N VAL A 441 5.44 8.54 -11.16
CA VAL A 441 6.80 8.35 -11.73
C VAL A 441 7.59 9.66 -11.74
N ILE A 442 6.94 10.81 -11.99
CA ILE A 442 7.58 12.14 -11.96
C ILE A 442 7.94 12.51 -10.53
N ALA A 443 7.06 12.24 -9.55
CA ALA A 443 7.31 12.52 -8.15
C ALA A 443 8.55 11.76 -7.65
N PHE A 444 8.62 10.45 -7.89
CA PHE A 444 9.76 9.64 -7.46
C PHE A 444 11.06 10.00 -8.18
N GLN A 445 11.01 10.28 -9.49
CA GLN A 445 12.18 10.75 -10.22
C GLN A 445 12.74 12.06 -9.64
N ARG A 446 11.86 13.01 -9.32
CA ARG A 446 12.22 14.29 -8.70
C ARG A 446 12.77 14.10 -7.28
N LEU A 447 12.16 13.25 -6.44
CA LEU A 447 12.69 12.93 -5.12
C LEU A 447 14.08 12.35 -5.21
N ASN A 448 14.31 11.42 -6.15
CA ASN A 448 15.62 10.79 -6.34
C ASN A 448 16.72 11.79 -6.68
N THR A 449 16.38 12.93 -7.28
CA THR A 449 17.32 13.97 -7.70
C THR A 449 17.19 15.28 -6.92
N ALA A 450 16.34 15.35 -5.92
CA ALA A 450 16.08 16.53 -5.11
C ALA A 450 17.33 16.96 -4.32
N ARG A 451 17.52 18.26 -4.18
CA ARG A 451 18.71 18.83 -3.53
C ARG A 451 18.38 19.57 -2.22
N GLY A 452 17.12 19.71 -1.87
CA GLY A 452 16.68 20.40 -0.68
C GLY A 452 15.16 20.51 -0.61
N LEU A 453 14.67 21.27 0.38
CA LEU A 453 13.26 21.39 0.72
C LEU A 453 12.37 21.85 -0.45
N ALA A 454 12.84 22.80 -1.25
CA ALA A 454 12.07 23.30 -2.39
C ALA A 454 11.84 22.23 -3.47
N ASP A 455 12.87 21.43 -3.78
CA ASP A 455 12.75 20.33 -4.74
C ASP A 455 11.85 19.22 -4.20
N TYR A 456 11.94 18.90 -2.90
CA TYR A 456 11.05 17.97 -2.23
C TYR A 456 9.59 18.41 -2.35
N GLN A 457 9.28 19.66 -2.02
CA GLN A 457 7.92 20.20 -2.14
C GLN A 457 7.43 20.21 -3.60
N ALA A 458 8.33 20.48 -4.56
CA ALA A 458 7.99 20.43 -5.97
C ALA A 458 7.71 19.00 -6.47
N ALA A 459 8.44 18.02 -5.93
CA ALA A 459 8.22 16.60 -6.26
C ALA A 459 6.86 16.11 -5.79
N LEU A 460 6.43 16.52 -4.58
CA LEU A 460 5.16 16.08 -4.03
C LEU A 460 3.94 16.47 -4.86
N LYS A 461 4.00 17.57 -5.60
CA LYS A 461 2.89 18.01 -6.49
C LYS A 461 2.50 16.99 -7.57
N ASP A 462 3.40 16.06 -7.89
CA ASP A 462 3.12 14.97 -8.84
C ASP A 462 2.79 13.66 -8.12
N LEU A 463 2.72 13.64 -6.78
CA LEU A 463 2.35 12.48 -5.97
C LEU A 463 0.83 12.50 -5.69
N ALA A 464 0.06 11.87 -6.56
CA ALA A 464 -1.39 11.83 -6.44
C ALA A 464 -1.87 10.61 -5.65
N VAL A 465 -1.38 9.40 -5.95
CA VAL A 465 -1.78 8.14 -5.30
C VAL A 465 -0.59 7.20 -5.07
N PRO A 466 -0.60 6.43 -3.97
CA PRO A 466 -1.50 6.58 -2.83
C PRO A 466 -1.27 7.89 -2.08
N ALA A 467 -2.20 8.30 -1.23
CA ALA A 467 -1.94 9.39 -0.30
C ALA A 467 -0.97 8.92 0.79
N LEU A 468 0.13 9.64 0.97
CA LEU A 468 1.25 9.24 1.83
C LEU A 468 1.61 10.33 2.84
N ASN A 469 2.07 9.93 4.02
CA ASN A 469 2.82 10.83 4.90
C ASN A 469 4.29 10.76 4.49
N VAL A 470 4.78 11.76 3.77
CA VAL A 470 6.15 11.82 3.30
C VAL A 470 7.00 12.56 4.32
N ILE A 471 7.94 11.87 4.94
CA ILE A 471 8.88 12.47 5.91
C ILE A 471 10.19 12.84 5.20
N TYR A 472 10.86 13.86 5.70
CA TYR A 472 12.00 14.48 5.02
C TYR A 472 13.07 14.95 6.01
N ALA A 473 14.33 14.86 5.58
CA ALA A 473 15.47 15.52 6.21
C ALA A 473 16.48 15.99 5.14
N ASP A 474 17.26 17.05 5.44
CA ASP A 474 18.35 17.52 4.56
C ASP A 474 19.65 17.85 5.30
N LEU A 475 20.72 18.04 4.51
CA LEU A 475 22.02 18.42 5.03
C LEU A 475 22.05 19.84 5.64
N ASP A 476 21.07 20.69 5.33
CA ASP A 476 20.95 22.04 5.87
C ASP A 476 20.32 22.03 7.28
N GLY A 477 19.88 20.84 7.74
CA GLY A 477 19.33 20.61 9.07
C GLY A 477 17.82 20.66 9.15
N ASN A 478 17.12 20.83 8.02
CA ASN A 478 15.66 20.85 8.00
C ASN A 478 15.09 19.44 8.15
N ILE A 479 13.98 19.36 8.91
CA ILE A 479 13.12 18.19 9.00
C ILE A 479 11.68 18.57 8.66
N ALA A 480 10.98 17.76 7.88
CA ALA A 480 9.59 18.02 7.50
C ALA A 480 8.76 16.73 7.43
N ILE A 481 7.45 16.89 7.49
CA ILE A 481 6.49 15.86 7.13
C ILE A 481 5.32 16.47 6.36
N ALA A 482 4.93 15.84 5.28
CA ALA A 482 3.84 16.24 4.41
C ALA A 482 2.89 15.06 4.19
N PRO A 483 1.72 15.01 4.85
CA PRO A 483 0.59 14.25 4.38
C PRO A 483 0.15 14.76 3.00
N HIS A 484 0.37 13.99 1.94
CA HIS A 484 0.19 14.42 0.55
C HIS A 484 -0.48 13.35 -0.32
N GLY A 485 -1.32 13.80 -1.26
CA GLY A 485 -2.03 12.98 -2.24
C GLY A 485 -3.21 13.74 -2.84
N ALA A 486 -3.79 13.21 -3.91
CA ALA A 486 -5.02 13.74 -4.47
C ALA A 486 -6.21 13.31 -3.61
N LEU A 487 -6.76 14.22 -2.82
CA LEU A 487 -7.86 13.97 -1.88
C LEU A 487 -9.13 14.69 -2.33
N PRO A 488 -10.29 14.01 -2.42
CA PRO A 488 -11.49 14.60 -3.00
C PRO A 488 -12.13 15.63 -2.08
N ILE A 489 -12.62 16.71 -2.68
CA ILE A 489 -13.55 17.66 -2.05
C ILE A 489 -14.96 17.23 -2.46
N ARG A 490 -15.70 16.65 -1.53
CA ARG A 490 -17.08 16.21 -1.75
C ARG A 490 -18.05 17.39 -1.61
N LYS A 491 -18.99 17.56 -2.54
CA LYS A 491 -19.98 18.63 -2.45
C LYS A 491 -20.91 18.44 -1.25
N ARG A 492 -21.25 17.20 -0.94
CA ARG A 492 -22.11 16.83 0.17
C ARG A 492 -21.70 15.48 0.76
N GLY A 493 -21.86 15.33 2.06
CA GLY A 493 -21.51 14.08 2.77
C GLY A 493 -20.00 13.89 2.91
N LEU A 494 -19.61 12.71 3.38
CA LEU A 494 -18.21 12.34 3.66
C LEU A 494 -17.75 11.10 2.87
N GLY A 495 -18.59 10.51 2.01
CA GLY A 495 -18.24 9.31 1.25
C GLY A 495 -18.19 8.01 2.06
N ARG A 496 -18.53 8.02 3.34
CA ARG A 496 -18.44 6.84 4.24
C ARG A 496 -19.35 5.67 3.87
N TRP A 497 -20.26 5.85 2.93
CA TRP A 497 -21.19 4.86 2.37
C TRP A 497 -21.61 5.26 0.96
N PRO A 498 -22.11 4.30 0.15
CA PRO A 498 -22.58 4.61 -1.19
C PRO A 498 -23.66 5.69 -1.22
N VAL A 499 -23.52 6.64 -2.12
CA VAL A 499 -24.39 7.81 -2.24
C VAL A 499 -25.13 7.84 -3.57
N ASP A 500 -26.20 8.64 -3.67
CA ASP A 500 -26.95 8.82 -4.91
C ASP A 500 -26.08 9.46 -6.01
N GLY A 501 -25.91 8.77 -7.13
CA GLY A 501 -25.20 9.26 -8.31
C GLY A 501 -26.08 10.07 -9.26
N SER A 502 -27.40 10.06 -9.10
CA SER A 502 -28.30 10.62 -10.09
C SER A 502 -28.51 12.14 -10.00
N SER A 503 -28.41 12.71 -8.79
CA SER A 503 -28.68 14.13 -8.53
C SER A 503 -27.50 15.05 -8.86
N GLY A 504 -26.28 14.56 -8.66
CA GLY A 504 -25.05 15.35 -8.72
C GLY A 504 -24.76 16.16 -7.44
N ASP A 505 -25.55 15.96 -6.38
CA ASP A 505 -25.34 16.62 -5.08
C ASP A 505 -24.12 16.10 -4.35
N TYR A 506 -23.77 14.85 -4.59
CA TYR A 506 -22.65 14.15 -3.95
C TYR A 506 -21.39 14.10 -4.82
N ASP A 507 -21.41 14.73 -6.01
CA ASP A 507 -20.24 14.80 -6.87
C ASP A 507 -19.01 15.34 -6.12
N TRP A 508 -17.84 14.98 -6.58
CA TRP A 508 -16.63 15.66 -6.19
C TRP A 508 -16.53 17.04 -6.84
N ALA A 509 -16.13 18.04 -6.07
CA ALA A 509 -15.89 19.41 -6.53
C ALA A 509 -14.44 19.63 -7.01
N GLY A 510 -13.63 18.61 -6.99
CA GLY A 510 -12.20 18.61 -7.28
C GLY A 510 -11.40 17.95 -6.16
N THR A 511 -10.12 18.24 -6.09
CA THR A 511 -9.22 17.79 -5.03
C THR A 511 -8.75 18.95 -4.17
N ILE A 512 -8.33 18.66 -2.95
CA ILE A 512 -7.73 19.64 -2.04
C ILE A 512 -6.49 20.24 -2.72
N PRO A 513 -6.34 21.57 -2.82
CA PRO A 513 -5.14 22.20 -3.37
C PRO A 513 -3.89 21.83 -2.56
N ASP A 514 -2.76 21.62 -3.24
CA ASP A 514 -1.50 21.18 -2.60
C ASP A 514 -1.06 22.09 -1.45
N GLU A 515 -1.22 23.40 -1.62
CA GLU A 515 -0.86 24.41 -0.61
C GLU A 515 -1.79 24.43 0.61
N GLN A 516 -2.89 23.69 0.56
CA GLN A 516 -3.85 23.53 1.66
C GLN A 516 -3.73 22.16 2.34
N LEU A 517 -2.91 21.26 1.81
CA LEU A 517 -2.61 19.99 2.46
C LEU A 517 -1.80 20.21 3.77
N PRO A 518 -1.94 19.31 4.74
CA PRO A 518 -1.20 19.45 6.01
C PRO A 518 0.31 19.40 5.77
N PHE A 519 1.05 20.24 6.48
CA PHE A 519 2.51 20.32 6.39
C PHE A 519 3.13 20.75 7.70
N ALA A 520 4.22 20.13 8.13
CA ALA A 520 5.03 20.58 9.26
C ALA A 520 6.51 20.66 8.89
N LEU A 521 7.17 21.74 9.35
CA LEU A 521 8.58 22.02 9.11
C LEU A 521 9.22 22.48 10.43
N ASN A 522 10.36 21.90 10.78
CA ASN A 522 11.22 22.31 11.89
C ASN A 522 10.45 22.60 13.20
N PRO A 523 9.71 21.63 13.76
CA PRO A 523 8.89 21.85 14.95
C PRO A 523 9.74 22.09 16.19
N THR A 524 9.23 22.86 17.14
CA THR A 524 9.92 23.18 18.42
C THR A 524 10.19 21.95 19.31
N LYS A 525 9.52 20.82 19.06
CA LYS A 525 9.79 19.55 19.74
C LYS A 525 10.96 18.78 19.15
N HIS A 526 11.59 19.29 18.08
CA HIS A 526 12.78 18.74 17.41
C HIS A 526 12.62 17.33 16.82
N PHE A 527 11.39 16.87 16.58
CA PHE A 527 11.08 15.63 15.87
C PHE A 527 9.70 15.65 15.20
N LEU A 528 9.54 14.82 14.20
CA LEU A 528 8.28 14.52 13.51
C LEU A 528 8.12 13.01 13.41
N ALA A 529 6.89 12.51 13.44
CA ALA A 529 6.60 11.08 13.34
C ALA A 529 5.22 10.81 12.73
N SER A 530 5.11 9.70 12.04
CA SER A 530 3.84 9.10 11.63
C SER A 530 3.88 7.58 11.83
N ALA A 531 2.78 7.03 12.30
CA ALA A 531 2.50 5.61 12.33
C ALA A 531 1.06 5.36 11.85
N ASN A 532 0.71 5.90 10.68
CA ASN A 532 -0.61 5.83 10.05
C ASN A 532 -1.73 6.48 10.88
N GLY A 533 -1.39 7.34 11.82
CA GLY A 533 -2.36 8.09 12.61
C GLY A 533 -3.04 9.20 11.79
N ARG A 534 -4.04 9.84 12.39
CA ARG A 534 -4.76 10.97 11.80
C ARG A 534 -3.80 12.02 11.22
N PRO A 535 -3.93 12.43 9.96
CA PRO A 535 -2.96 13.34 9.34
C PRO A 535 -2.97 14.76 9.92
N ALA A 536 -4.14 15.28 10.22
CA ALA A 536 -4.35 16.65 10.69
C ALA A 536 -5.23 16.70 11.95
N PRO A 537 -5.13 17.75 12.78
CA PRO A 537 -5.93 17.88 14.00
C PRO A 537 -7.42 18.11 13.69
N VAL A 538 -8.25 17.94 14.72
CA VAL A 538 -9.66 18.38 14.69
C VAL A 538 -9.71 19.88 14.37
N GLY A 539 -10.58 20.26 13.44
CA GLY A 539 -10.68 21.64 12.95
C GLY A 539 -9.91 21.92 11.65
N TYR A 540 -9.20 20.93 11.10
CA TYR A 540 -8.72 21.03 9.72
C TYR A 540 -9.92 21.16 8.76
N PRO A 541 -9.88 22.08 7.78
CA PRO A 541 -11.09 22.46 7.04
C PRO A 541 -11.62 21.42 6.03
N TYR A 542 -10.85 20.37 5.75
CA TYR A 542 -11.23 19.34 4.82
C TYR A 542 -11.35 17.99 5.50
N TYR A 543 -12.26 17.16 5.00
CA TYR A 543 -12.34 15.77 5.39
C TYR A 543 -11.24 14.96 4.68
N LEU A 544 -10.42 14.26 5.46
CA LEU A 544 -9.30 13.45 4.96
C LEU A 544 -9.58 11.95 5.05
N GLY A 545 -10.50 11.55 5.94
CA GLY A 545 -10.80 10.17 6.24
C GLY A 545 -11.27 9.99 7.69
N TRP A 546 -11.38 8.73 8.13
CA TRP A 546 -11.91 8.40 9.45
C TRP A 546 -11.34 7.10 10.05
N MET A 547 -10.68 6.26 9.24
CA MET A 547 -10.14 4.96 9.66
C MET A 547 -8.63 5.03 9.84
N TRP A 548 -8.19 5.80 10.81
CA TRP A 548 -6.78 5.94 11.16
C TRP A 548 -6.34 4.83 12.12
N ASP A 549 -5.03 4.53 12.12
CA ASP A 549 -4.42 3.74 13.20
C ASP A 549 -4.73 4.41 14.55
N PRO A 550 -5.09 3.63 15.58
CA PRO A 550 -5.54 4.17 16.87
C PRO A 550 -4.44 4.82 17.71
N SER A 551 -3.35 5.25 17.11
CA SER A 551 -2.24 6.02 17.68
C SER A 551 -1.43 5.34 18.79
N TYR A 552 -1.57 4.04 19.06
CA TYR A 552 -0.74 3.33 20.03
C TYR A 552 0.73 3.38 19.62
N ARG A 553 1.05 3.04 18.35
CA ARG A 553 2.41 3.12 17.80
C ARG A 553 2.93 4.56 17.77
N THR A 554 2.10 5.51 17.35
CA THR A 554 2.46 6.95 17.35
C THR A 554 2.82 7.43 18.75
N ARG A 555 2.05 7.06 19.78
CA ARG A 555 2.34 7.42 21.19
C ARG A 555 3.65 6.83 21.65
N ARG A 556 3.92 5.55 21.33
CA ARG A 556 5.18 4.90 21.71
C ARG A 556 6.39 5.56 21.06
N ILE A 557 6.32 5.87 19.77
CA ILE A 557 7.38 6.63 19.08
C ILE A 557 7.60 8.00 19.73
N HIS A 558 6.51 8.74 20.00
CA HIS A 558 6.61 10.04 20.69
C HIS A 558 7.22 9.91 22.09
N GLU A 559 6.88 8.87 22.83
CA GLU A 559 7.44 8.60 24.16
C GLU A 559 8.95 8.38 24.07
N LEU A 560 9.40 7.49 23.18
CA LEU A 560 10.81 7.18 22.97
C LEU A 560 11.59 8.45 22.57
N LEU A 561 11.11 9.17 21.56
CA LEU A 561 11.77 10.38 21.08
C LEU A 561 11.75 11.53 22.09
N SER A 562 10.75 11.63 22.97
CA SER A 562 10.65 12.69 23.97
C SER A 562 11.53 12.45 25.19
N LYS A 563 11.74 11.18 25.56
CA LYS A 563 12.52 10.80 26.75
C LYS A 563 14.03 10.81 26.53
N HIS A 564 14.47 10.83 25.27
CA HIS A 564 15.88 10.75 24.91
C HIS A 564 16.36 12.04 24.25
N ASP A 565 17.55 12.48 24.61
CA ASP A 565 18.32 13.55 23.98
C ASP A 565 19.67 12.99 23.54
N HIS A 566 20.34 13.64 22.59
CA HIS A 566 21.57 13.15 21.97
C HIS A 566 21.43 11.74 21.37
N ILE A 567 20.30 11.51 20.70
CA ILE A 567 19.96 10.22 20.09
C ILE A 567 20.98 9.84 19.01
N THR A 568 21.53 8.63 19.11
CA THR A 568 22.47 8.06 18.14
C THR A 568 21.75 7.29 17.03
N VAL A 569 22.50 6.81 16.03
CA VAL A 569 21.97 5.90 15.00
C VAL A 569 21.54 4.59 15.64
N GLU A 570 22.34 4.07 16.57
CA GLU A 570 22.08 2.83 17.29
C GLU A 570 20.80 2.93 18.16
N ASP A 571 20.53 4.09 18.75
CA ASP A 571 19.27 4.33 19.46
C ASP A 571 18.08 4.30 18.49
N MET A 572 18.22 4.89 17.29
CA MET A 572 17.16 4.86 16.27
C MET A 572 16.87 3.44 15.79
N GLU A 573 17.91 2.62 15.61
CA GLU A 573 17.78 1.19 15.29
C GLU A 573 17.08 0.44 16.43
N ALA A 574 17.45 0.70 17.68
CA ALA A 574 16.79 0.11 18.84
C ALA A 574 15.32 0.51 18.94
N PHE A 575 14.98 1.77 18.62
CA PHE A 575 13.59 2.21 18.60
C PHE A 575 12.76 1.54 17.48
N GLN A 576 13.36 1.24 16.33
CA GLN A 576 12.69 0.45 15.28
C GLN A 576 12.42 -0.99 15.72
N MET A 577 13.25 -1.54 16.60
CA MET A 577 13.12 -2.89 17.15
C MET A 577 12.31 -2.95 18.47
N ASP A 578 11.77 -1.82 18.93
CA ASP A 578 10.94 -1.77 20.13
C ASP A 578 9.69 -2.64 19.95
N ALA A 579 9.49 -3.58 20.84
CA ALA A 579 8.43 -4.57 20.78
C ALA A 579 7.34 -4.36 21.84
N HIS A 580 7.28 -3.16 22.46
CA HIS A 580 6.29 -2.84 23.47
C HIS A 580 4.87 -2.71 22.88
N ASP A 581 3.92 -3.55 23.33
CA ASP A 581 2.49 -3.47 22.93
C ASP A 581 1.72 -2.48 23.83
N SER A 582 1.69 -1.22 23.41
CA SER A 582 0.95 -0.16 24.10
C SER A 582 -0.57 -0.37 24.11
N ALA A 583 -1.12 -1.14 23.18
CA ALA A 583 -2.53 -1.51 23.21
C ALA A 583 -2.80 -2.54 24.32
N ALA A 584 -1.93 -3.53 24.44
CA ALA A 584 -2.01 -4.50 25.54
C ALA A 584 -1.88 -3.80 26.91
N GLU A 585 -0.92 -2.88 27.04
CA GLU A 585 -0.75 -2.10 28.27
C GLU A 585 -2.04 -1.35 28.67
N ALA A 586 -2.79 -0.85 27.69
CA ALA A 586 -4.06 -0.17 27.95
C ALA A 586 -5.22 -1.12 28.27
N PHE A 587 -5.34 -2.24 27.56
CA PHE A 587 -6.53 -3.10 27.64
C PHE A 587 -6.42 -4.28 28.59
N VAL A 588 -5.25 -4.89 28.75
CA VAL A 588 -5.06 -6.08 29.60
C VAL A 588 -5.43 -5.79 31.06
N PRO A 589 -5.08 -4.64 31.69
CA PRO A 589 -5.53 -4.33 33.03
C PRO A 589 -7.05 -4.28 33.19
N VAL A 590 -7.76 -3.76 32.17
CA VAL A 590 -9.23 -3.70 32.15
C VAL A 590 -9.81 -5.10 32.04
N LEU A 591 -9.24 -5.98 31.20
CA LEU A 591 -9.63 -7.38 31.07
C LEU A 591 -9.44 -8.12 32.39
N LEU A 592 -8.29 -7.97 33.03
CA LEU A 592 -7.99 -8.59 34.31
C LEU A 592 -8.94 -8.12 35.42
N ALA A 593 -9.23 -6.83 35.49
CA ALA A 593 -10.18 -6.27 36.45
C ALA A 593 -11.63 -6.77 36.20
N ALA A 594 -12.01 -7.04 34.97
CA ALA A 594 -13.30 -7.64 34.65
C ALA A 594 -13.35 -9.12 35.08
N TYR A 595 -12.30 -9.88 34.80
CA TYR A 595 -12.16 -11.27 35.24
C TYR A 595 -12.20 -11.40 36.78
N ASP A 596 -11.47 -10.56 37.50
CA ASP A 596 -11.41 -10.59 38.96
C ASP A 596 -12.77 -10.31 39.62
N ARG A 597 -13.64 -9.55 38.95
CA ARG A 597 -15.02 -9.29 39.44
C ARG A 597 -15.91 -10.53 39.29
N GLN A 598 -15.73 -11.30 38.23
CA GLN A 598 -16.53 -12.48 37.94
C GLN A 598 -15.66 -13.55 37.27
N PRO A 599 -14.85 -14.29 38.06
CA PRO A 599 -14.01 -15.33 37.51
C PRO A 599 -14.82 -16.44 36.81
N PHE A 600 -14.31 -16.90 35.67
CA PHE A 600 -14.95 -17.95 34.87
C PHE A 600 -13.88 -18.87 34.26
N GLY A 601 -14.36 -19.97 33.67
CA GLY A 601 -13.51 -20.89 32.94
C GLY A 601 -12.81 -21.96 33.83
N ASP A 602 -12.05 -22.77 33.16
CA ASP A 602 -11.31 -23.90 33.74
C ASP A 602 -9.87 -23.53 34.13
N GLU A 603 -9.06 -24.55 34.40
CA GLU A 603 -7.64 -24.39 34.72
C GLU A 603 -6.84 -23.70 33.59
N GLN A 604 -7.20 -23.94 32.32
CA GLN A 604 -6.49 -23.32 31.20
C GLN A 604 -6.74 -21.81 31.14
N VAL A 605 -7.99 -21.38 31.38
CA VAL A 605 -8.33 -19.95 31.45
C VAL A 605 -7.59 -19.28 32.61
N ARG A 606 -7.57 -19.94 33.81
CA ARG A 606 -6.81 -19.39 34.95
C ARG A 606 -5.34 -19.20 34.65
N ARG A 607 -4.70 -20.17 33.99
CA ARG A 607 -3.29 -20.08 33.58
C ARG A 607 -3.08 -18.95 32.56
N ALA A 608 -3.98 -18.80 31.59
CA ALA A 608 -3.90 -17.70 30.60
C ALA A 608 -4.01 -16.32 31.26
N ILE A 609 -4.90 -16.17 32.24
CA ILE A 609 -5.05 -14.94 33.04
C ILE A 609 -3.79 -14.67 33.86
N ASP A 610 -3.19 -15.72 34.43
CA ASP A 610 -1.96 -15.58 35.22
C ASP A 610 -0.77 -15.15 34.34
N GLU A 611 -0.62 -15.68 33.12
CA GLU A 611 0.37 -15.23 32.12
C GLU A 611 0.18 -13.74 31.77
N LEU A 612 -1.05 -13.32 31.50
CA LEU A 612 -1.35 -11.92 31.21
C LEU A 612 -1.07 -10.98 32.39
N ARG A 613 -1.26 -11.46 33.63
CA ARG A 613 -1.07 -10.70 34.87
C ARG A 613 0.40 -10.36 35.15
N HIS A 614 1.32 -11.23 34.70
CA HIS A 614 2.77 -11.10 34.90
C HIS A 614 3.49 -10.57 33.64
N TRP A 615 2.74 -10.25 32.59
CA TRP A 615 3.32 -9.80 31.34
C TRP A 615 3.81 -8.35 31.42
N ASN A 616 5.01 -8.10 30.91
CA ASN A 616 5.64 -6.79 30.80
C ASN A 616 5.25 -6.02 29.52
N PHE A 617 4.28 -6.52 28.75
CA PHE A 617 3.82 -6.00 27.48
C PHE A 617 4.85 -6.02 26.34
N GLU A 618 5.90 -6.81 26.46
CA GLU A 618 6.86 -7.03 25.39
C GLU A 618 6.40 -8.15 24.45
N ALA A 619 6.15 -7.80 23.19
CA ALA A 619 5.68 -8.71 22.13
C ALA A 619 6.87 -9.44 21.48
N THR A 620 7.55 -10.30 22.24
CA THR A 620 8.66 -11.11 21.74
C THR A 620 8.18 -12.46 21.19
N PRO A 621 8.94 -13.13 20.32
CA PRO A 621 8.59 -14.47 19.83
C PRO A 621 8.42 -15.53 20.93
N GLN A 622 8.97 -15.29 22.11
CA GLN A 622 8.90 -16.18 23.28
C GLN A 622 7.76 -15.83 24.23
N SER A 623 7.08 -14.69 24.03
CA SER A 623 6.01 -14.22 24.92
C SER A 623 4.74 -15.06 24.74
N VAL A 624 4.41 -15.88 25.74
CA VAL A 624 3.15 -16.62 25.81
C VAL A 624 1.97 -15.65 26.00
N ALA A 625 2.17 -14.63 26.82
CA ALA A 625 1.14 -13.62 27.09
C ALA A 625 0.76 -12.83 25.83
N GLU A 626 1.73 -12.46 24.98
CA GLU A 626 1.45 -11.84 23.67
C GLU A 626 0.58 -12.77 22.81
N ARG A 627 0.89 -14.04 22.73
CA ARG A 627 0.10 -14.99 21.96
C ARG A 627 -1.33 -15.09 22.47
N ILE A 628 -1.52 -15.13 23.80
CA ILE A 628 -2.86 -15.10 24.42
C ILE A 628 -3.58 -13.81 24.05
N TRP A 629 -2.93 -12.67 24.18
CA TRP A 629 -3.48 -11.36 23.86
C TRP A 629 -3.87 -11.25 22.37
N ALA A 630 -3.04 -11.72 21.47
CA ALA A 630 -3.33 -11.76 20.05
C ALA A 630 -4.59 -12.57 19.72
N GLU A 631 -4.80 -13.72 20.40
CA GLU A 631 -6.03 -14.51 20.25
C GLU A 631 -7.24 -13.79 20.85
N VAL A 632 -7.09 -13.13 22.02
CA VAL A 632 -8.18 -12.32 22.61
C VAL A 632 -8.62 -11.21 21.67
N ARG A 633 -7.67 -10.48 21.05
CA ARG A 633 -7.96 -9.45 20.06
C ARG A 633 -8.67 -10.02 18.80
N ALA A 634 -8.39 -11.28 18.48
CA ALA A 634 -8.96 -11.93 17.30
C ALA A 634 -10.35 -12.54 17.55
N LEU A 635 -10.83 -12.58 18.80
CA LEU A 635 -12.18 -13.07 19.09
C LEU A 635 -13.24 -12.11 18.54
N PRO A 636 -14.32 -12.62 17.92
CA PRO A 636 -15.46 -11.80 17.56
C PRO A 636 -16.14 -11.29 18.85
N THR A 637 -16.20 -9.97 18.99
CA THR A 637 -16.96 -9.29 20.07
C THR A 637 -18.43 -9.26 19.78
#